data_e070b0e7ef6f1cd2c32cb03ae62af7df
#
_entry.id   e070b0e7ef6f1cd2c32cb03ae62af7df
#
_cell.length_a   1.000
_cell.length_b   1.000
_cell.length_c   1.000
_cell.angle_alpha   90.00
_cell.angle_beta   90.00
_cell.angle_gamma   90.00
#
_symmetry.space_group_name_H-M   'P 1'
#
loop_
_entity.id
_entity.type
_entity.pdbx_description
1 polymer ?
#
loop_
_entity_poly.entity_id
_entity_poly.type
_entity_poly.pdbx_seq_one_letter_code
_entity_poly.pdbx_strand_id
1 'polypeptide(L)'
;MAMENKRFYEFGPFRIDPEEHQLLRGEEPVPLTPKAFETLMILVRSSERVVPKDDLMKSLWPDSFVEEANLSQNIFILRKALGETAQNARYVMTVPGRGYRFAQKVREVSDGEASLLVQSQSIHTVTIAEKRRSRSGFLWAGLAVLAVGCWVGYQFNLRRIHAAAPPVVRRSVAVLGFRNLTGRPEESWLSTALSEMLSTELATGNKLRLVSGEDVARSKLELPLTDADSLSRDTLARLHTNLGSDLIVIGSYTVLDEKSGGRVRLDLHLQDTVAQETIADVAVVGSEADLFEVVTQAGSRLREKLGVEAVSEVEEVSVRASLPSNREAARLYSEGLARLRRYEALEGRELLEQSVAADPKYALSHAALSAAWTALGYDAKARAEAAKAYALSGNLSREERLVVEGNDRFVTPDYEKAIEIYRALYTLFPDNLEYGLDLAKAQDFAGRPSDALSTLATLQKLPAPLGTDPRIDLRISSAISDSDHAKALAAEEQAAQKGLASGSKLLVARARRSECATLNNLGRLNEAIPVCEEAMHIYAAAGDHEGVATELNDIAYARVQQGNLTEAKKLFEEAAQNFRELGNDDGVASTLANLAGIVYLDGNLAEAKKLFDEAIPRYRKVEDSEGEALLLVNLAALQTDRAELRAAEHTCQQGLALAQRTNDKHTQGYLLAELGDPLMREGKLAESRKVYEQSLALRNEVSEKQTAAESRIYLAELAIEEGHAADAEKSARDAMVEFRGGQQADDELTAAAILIEALLAEGKASDAKDTVDREADVASKNQNRPIGLKYAIAAARALAASGKMTEAKSRLESILAEEKKTGFQAYQFETRLALAEIEVRAGHADAVRAELVSLARQAQSRGLGLIARKAAEMQRRIPVKT
;
A
#
# COMPACT_ATOMS: atom_id res chain seq x y z
N MET A 1 -8.68 2.90 -64.00
CA MET A 1 -8.54 2.94 -62.55
C MET A 1 -7.38 3.90 -62.27
N ALA A 2 -7.68 5.11 -61.80
CA ALA A 2 -6.66 6.08 -61.44
C ALA A 2 -5.92 5.55 -60.21
N MET A 3 -4.58 5.47 -60.26
CA MET A 3 -3.75 5.24 -59.10
C MET A 3 -3.92 6.44 -58.16
N GLU A 4 -4.55 6.24 -57.00
CA GLU A 4 -4.56 7.25 -55.94
C GLU A 4 -3.11 7.43 -55.47
N ASN A 5 -2.59 8.64 -55.56
CA ASN A 5 -1.27 8.99 -55.11
C ASN A 5 -1.26 8.93 -53.58
N LYS A 6 -0.53 7.97 -52.99
CA LYS A 6 -0.35 7.79 -51.54
C LYS A 6 0.36 9.04 -50.97
N ARG A 7 -0.19 9.62 -49.91
CA ARG A 7 0.30 10.85 -49.28
C ARG A 7 0.97 10.52 -47.94
N PHE A 8 2.17 11.05 -47.72
CA PHE A 8 2.95 10.91 -46.49
C PHE A 8 3.18 12.28 -45.86
N TYR A 9 3.38 12.32 -44.53
CA TYR A 9 3.79 13.52 -43.81
C TYR A 9 5.17 13.30 -43.19
N GLU A 10 6.10 14.18 -43.49
CA GLU A 10 7.49 14.11 -42.99
C GLU A 10 7.81 15.31 -42.08
N PHE A 11 8.45 15.02 -40.94
CA PHE A 11 8.95 16.02 -40.00
C PHE A 11 10.14 15.46 -39.19
N GLY A 12 11.23 16.20 -39.15
CA GLY A 12 12.46 15.73 -38.53
C GLY A 12 12.89 14.36 -39.08
N PRO A 13 13.15 13.35 -38.23
CA PRO A 13 13.51 12.02 -38.70
C PRO A 13 12.28 11.10 -38.88
N PHE A 14 11.05 11.63 -38.75
CA PHE A 14 9.83 10.86 -38.78
C PHE A 14 9.05 11.00 -40.07
N ARG A 15 8.43 9.90 -40.50
CA ARG A 15 7.49 9.82 -41.62
C ARG A 15 6.20 9.16 -41.18
N ILE A 16 5.06 9.75 -41.48
CA ILE A 16 3.74 9.17 -41.21
C ILE A 16 3.15 8.63 -42.49
N ASP A 17 2.69 7.37 -42.43
CA ASP A 17 1.81 6.77 -43.40
C ASP A 17 0.38 6.81 -42.89
N PRO A 18 -0.51 7.69 -43.43
CA PRO A 18 -1.88 7.79 -42.94
C PRO A 18 -2.76 6.58 -43.30
N GLU A 19 -2.45 5.87 -44.38
CA GLU A 19 -3.23 4.72 -44.85
C GLU A 19 -2.93 3.47 -44.03
N GLU A 20 -1.63 3.23 -43.75
CA GLU A 20 -1.21 2.11 -42.92
C GLU A 20 -1.26 2.41 -41.42
N HIS A 21 -1.64 3.64 -41.02
CA HIS A 21 -1.69 4.10 -39.62
C HIS A 21 -0.36 3.90 -38.90
N GLN A 22 0.77 4.19 -39.60
CA GLN A 22 2.12 3.97 -39.09
C GLN A 22 2.91 5.26 -38.97
N LEU A 23 3.66 5.38 -37.86
CA LEU A 23 4.75 6.34 -37.70
C LEU A 23 6.07 5.60 -37.89
N LEU A 24 6.92 6.11 -38.75
CA LEU A 24 8.25 5.56 -39.03
C LEU A 24 9.33 6.54 -38.58
N ARG A 25 10.43 6.02 -38.05
CA ARG A 25 11.66 6.78 -37.80
C ARG A 25 12.77 6.22 -38.69
N GLY A 26 13.02 6.88 -39.79
CA GLY A 26 13.76 6.27 -40.92
C GLY A 26 12.91 5.13 -41.50
N GLU A 27 13.40 3.88 -41.45
CA GLU A 27 12.67 2.69 -41.91
C GLU A 27 12.07 1.88 -40.75
N GLU A 28 12.30 2.26 -39.49
CA GLU A 28 11.83 1.53 -38.31
C GLU A 28 10.45 2.02 -37.87
N PRO A 29 9.46 1.12 -37.65
CA PRO A 29 8.16 1.52 -37.17
C PRO A 29 8.21 1.91 -35.69
N VAL A 30 7.61 3.05 -35.36
CA VAL A 30 7.48 3.57 -34.00
C VAL A 30 6.08 3.21 -33.51
N PRO A 31 5.93 2.36 -32.49
CA PRO A 31 4.61 1.91 -32.03
C PRO A 31 3.82 3.04 -31.38
N LEU A 32 2.59 3.25 -31.83
CA LEU A 32 1.63 4.19 -31.28
C LEU A 32 0.28 3.51 -31.08
N THR A 33 -0.42 3.89 -30.02
CA THR A 33 -1.82 3.49 -29.88
C THR A 33 -2.68 4.18 -30.93
N PRO A 34 -3.81 3.59 -31.39
CA PRO A 34 -4.67 4.19 -32.39
C PRO A 34 -5.05 5.64 -32.08
N LYS A 35 -5.43 5.93 -30.83
CA LYS A 35 -5.81 7.28 -30.39
C LYS A 35 -4.62 8.26 -30.31
N ALA A 36 -3.43 7.80 -29.96
CA ALA A 36 -2.21 8.61 -30.02
C ALA A 36 -1.81 8.92 -31.46
N PHE A 37 -1.99 7.98 -32.39
CA PHE A 37 -1.79 8.19 -33.80
C PHE A 37 -2.79 9.21 -34.39
N GLU A 38 -4.07 9.08 -34.09
CA GLU A 38 -5.09 10.05 -34.50
C GLU A 38 -4.79 11.45 -33.94
N THR A 39 -4.33 11.54 -32.67
CA THR A 39 -3.90 12.80 -32.06
C THR A 39 -2.74 13.42 -32.82
N LEU A 40 -1.73 12.62 -33.20
CA LEU A 40 -0.60 13.04 -34.02
C LEU A 40 -1.08 13.57 -35.37
N MET A 41 -1.97 12.88 -36.04
CA MET A 41 -2.50 13.26 -37.35
C MET A 41 -3.24 14.60 -37.29
N ILE A 42 -4.05 14.85 -36.27
CA ILE A 42 -4.75 16.15 -36.11
C ILE A 42 -3.72 17.28 -35.91
N LEU A 43 -2.72 17.04 -35.04
CA LEU A 43 -1.69 18.04 -34.74
C LEU A 43 -0.77 18.33 -35.96
N VAL A 44 -0.38 17.31 -36.72
CA VAL A 44 0.46 17.41 -37.93
C VAL A 44 -0.28 18.15 -39.04
N ARG A 45 -1.54 17.83 -39.28
CA ARG A 45 -2.40 18.52 -40.26
C ARG A 45 -2.67 19.98 -39.86
N SER A 46 -2.60 20.30 -38.58
CA SER A 46 -2.73 21.65 -38.04
C SER A 46 -1.40 22.26 -37.66
N SER A 47 -0.29 21.83 -38.32
CA SER A 47 1.06 22.27 -37.96
C SER A 47 1.19 23.79 -37.87
N GLU A 48 1.99 24.26 -36.91
CA GLU A 48 2.19 25.67 -36.55
C GLU A 48 1.00 26.42 -35.94
N ARG A 49 -0.21 25.81 -35.89
CA ARG A 49 -1.41 26.37 -35.22
C ARG A 49 -1.64 25.71 -33.88
N VAL A 50 -2.24 26.45 -32.95
CA VAL A 50 -2.69 25.90 -31.68
C VAL A 50 -4.03 25.22 -31.91
N VAL A 51 -4.14 23.93 -31.58
CA VAL A 51 -5.40 23.20 -31.60
C VAL A 51 -5.94 23.23 -30.16
N PRO A 52 -7.12 23.82 -29.94
CA PRO A 52 -7.77 23.84 -28.61
C PRO A 52 -8.02 22.42 -28.09
N LYS A 53 -8.01 22.26 -26.77
CA LYS A 53 -8.29 20.95 -26.13
C LYS A 53 -9.66 20.42 -26.51
N ASP A 54 -10.67 21.27 -26.47
CA ASP A 54 -12.06 20.92 -26.81
C ASP A 54 -12.20 20.44 -28.27
N ASP A 55 -11.43 21.02 -29.18
CA ASP A 55 -11.46 20.64 -30.61
C ASP A 55 -10.77 19.27 -30.79
N LEU A 56 -9.66 19.01 -30.06
CA LEU A 56 -9.01 17.70 -30.03
C LEU A 56 -9.96 16.63 -29.43
N MET A 57 -10.60 16.93 -28.30
CA MET A 57 -11.53 16.02 -27.66
C MET A 57 -12.71 15.67 -28.58
N LYS A 58 -13.34 16.67 -29.20
CA LYS A 58 -14.44 16.44 -30.15
C LYS A 58 -14.02 15.65 -31.37
N SER A 59 -12.81 15.87 -31.87
CA SER A 59 -12.31 15.18 -33.07
C SER A 59 -11.91 13.73 -32.77
N LEU A 60 -11.38 13.46 -31.57
CA LEU A 60 -10.91 12.13 -31.19
C LEU A 60 -12.05 11.23 -30.64
N TRP A 61 -13.06 11.84 -30.01
CA TRP A 61 -14.19 11.12 -29.40
C TRP A 61 -15.53 11.79 -29.71
N PRO A 62 -15.98 11.79 -30.99
CA PRO A 62 -17.18 12.54 -31.39
C PRO A 62 -18.45 12.03 -30.74
N ASP A 63 -18.52 10.73 -30.42
CA ASP A 63 -19.72 10.05 -29.91
C ASP A 63 -19.58 9.60 -28.44
N SER A 64 -18.53 10.04 -27.74
CA SER A 64 -18.25 9.60 -26.38
C SER A 64 -17.84 10.78 -25.51
N PHE A 65 -18.39 10.86 -24.30
CA PHE A 65 -17.91 11.82 -23.29
C PHE A 65 -16.66 11.23 -22.63
N VAL A 66 -15.51 11.84 -22.88
CA VAL A 66 -14.21 11.37 -22.38
C VAL A 66 -13.54 12.51 -21.64
N GLU A 67 -12.88 12.21 -20.53
CA GLU A 67 -12.17 13.20 -19.72
C GLU A 67 -10.93 13.75 -20.40
N GLU A 68 -10.58 14.99 -20.09
CA GLU A 68 -9.36 15.67 -20.57
C GLU A 68 -8.06 14.92 -20.21
N ALA A 69 -8.09 14.10 -19.15
CA ALA A 69 -7.02 13.22 -18.74
C ALA A 69 -6.60 12.24 -19.86
N ASN A 70 -7.57 11.70 -20.63
CA ASN A 70 -7.31 10.81 -21.76
C ASN A 70 -6.56 11.51 -22.90
N LEU A 71 -6.87 12.77 -23.16
CA LEU A 71 -6.11 13.58 -24.12
C LEU A 71 -4.69 13.82 -23.62
N SER A 72 -4.52 14.13 -22.33
CA SER A 72 -3.21 14.31 -21.70
C SER A 72 -2.37 13.06 -21.77
N GLN A 73 -2.97 11.88 -21.56
CA GLN A 73 -2.31 10.58 -21.69
C GLN A 73 -1.88 10.29 -23.14
N ASN A 74 -2.73 10.57 -24.14
CA ASN A 74 -2.36 10.42 -25.54
C ASN A 74 -1.21 11.35 -25.92
N ILE A 75 -1.20 12.59 -25.44
CA ILE A 75 -0.08 13.53 -25.63
C ILE A 75 1.20 13.01 -24.95
N PHE A 76 1.09 12.41 -23.77
CA PHE A 76 2.25 11.79 -23.10
C PHE A 76 2.82 10.61 -23.90
N ILE A 77 1.96 9.70 -24.37
CA ILE A 77 2.37 8.56 -25.23
C ILE A 77 3.03 9.06 -26.50
N LEU A 78 2.45 10.09 -27.11
CA LEU A 78 2.97 10.69 -28.34
C LEU A 78 4.35 11.31 -28.11
N ARG A 79 4.54 12.08 -27.04
CA ARG A 79 5.85 12.66 -26.71
C ARG A 79 6.90 11.57 -26.46
N LYS A 80 6.55 10.54 -25.72
CA LYS A 80 7.44 9.40 -25.46
C LYS A 80 7.88 8.72 -26.77
N ALA A 81 6.96 8.53 -27.69
CA ALA A 81 7.25 7.94 -29.01
C ALA A 81 8.14 8.84 -29.89
N LEU A 82 7.95 10.16 -29.80
CA LEU A 82 8.77 11.15 -30.49
C LEU A 82 10.12 11.42 -29.79
N GLY A 83 10.37 10.84 -28.62
CA GLY A 83 11.62 10.99 -27.87
C GLY A 83 11.75 12.33 -27.15
N GLU A 84 10.64 12.92 -26.70
CA GLU A 84 10.63 14.22 -26.00
C GLU A 84 9.84 14.13 -24.67
N THR A 85 10.03 15.14 -23.82
CA THR A 85 9.29 15.31 -22.56
C THR A 85 8.52 16.64 -22.57
N ALA A 86 7.60 16.82 -21.61
CA ALA A 86 6.84 18.06 -21.48
C ALA A 86 7.73 19.30 -21.25
N GLN A 87 8.89 19.11 -20.58
CA GLN A 87 9.87 20.17 -20.28
C GLN A 87 10.83 20.45 -21.45
N ASN A 88 11.03 19.47 -22.35
CA ASN A 88 11.90 19.61 -23.52
C ASN A 88 11.11 19.22 -24.79
N ALA A 89 9.97 19.88 -24.99
CA ALA A 89 9.08 19.64 -26.12
C ALA A 89 9.63 20.26 -27.41
N ARG A 90 9.97 19.41 -28.40
CA ARG A 90 10.44 19.78 -29.71
C ARG A 90 9.39 19.68 -30.83
N TYR A 91 8.45 18.73 -30.65
CA TYR A 91 7.40 18.40 -31.60
C TYR A 91 6.03 18.85 -31.12
N VAL A 92 5.63 18.44 -29.91
CA VAL A 92 4.32 18.75 -29.35
C VAL A 92 4.42 19.70 -28.15
N MET A 93 4.14 20.97 -28.39
CA MET A 93 4.18 22.02 -27.36
C MET A 93 2.83 22.19 -26.70
N THR A 94 2.81 22.28 -25.36
CA THR A 94 1.64 22.71 -24.61
C THR A 94 1.55 24.23 -24.61
N VAL A 95 0.37 24.77 -24.97
CA VAL A 95 0.06 26.18 -24.84
C VAL A 95 -0.88 26.33 -23.64
N PRO A 96 -0.39 26.82 -22.49
CA PRO A 96 -1.18 26.85 -21.25
C PRO A 96 -2.53 27.54 -21.44
N GLY A 97 -3.61 26.91 -20.93
CA GLY A 97 -4.96 27.42 -21.02
C GLY A 97 -5.60 27.41 -22.41
N ARG A 98 -4.91 26.92 -23.44
CA ARG A 98 -5.42 26.93 -24.84
C ARG A 98 -5.46 25.57 -25.51
N GLY A 99 -4.40 24.75 -25.40
CA GLY A 99 -4.35 23.47 -26.09
C GLY A 99 -2.92 23.05 -26.46
N TYR A 100 -2.77 22.37 -27.60
CA TYR A 100 -1.49 21.85 -28.07
C TYR A 100 -1.15 22.37 -29.47
N ARG A 101 0.13 22.48 -29.77
CA ARG A 101 0.65 22.93 -31.06
C ARG A 101 1.75 22.00 -31.52
N PHE A 102 1.72 21.60 -32.79
CA PHE A 102 2.83 20.92 -33.41
C PHE A 102 3.89 21.98 -33.86
N ALA A 103 5.11 21.89 -33.31
CA ALA A 103 6.10 22.96 -33.39
C ALA A 103 7.09 22.81 -34.57
N GLN A 104 7.06 21.67 -35.29
CA GLN A 104 7.94 21.43 -36.45
C GLN A 104 7.22 21.66 -37.75
N LYS A 105 7.96 22.10 -38.76
CA LYS A 105 7.45 22.17 -40.14
C LYS A 105 7.18 20.76 -40.64
N VAL A 106 6.00 20.59 -41.20
CA VAL A 106 5.54 19.32 -41.78
C VAL A 106 5.55 19.47 -43.29
N ARG A 107 6.11 18.48 -43.97
CA ARG A 107 6.12 18.38 -45.42
C ARG A 107 5.19 17.26 -45.85
N GLU A 108 4.26 17.57 -46.75
CA GLU A 108 3.43 16.58 -47.42
C GLU A 108 4.14 16.09 -48.65
N VAL A 109 4.33 14.76 -48.80
CA VAL A 109 5.08 14.14 -49.90
C VAL A 109 4.19 13.06 -50.53
N SER A 110 4.14 13.04 -51.88
CA SER A 110 3.45 12.00 -52.64
C SER A 110 4.44 10.96 -53.18
N ASP A 111 4.01 9.72 -53.42
CA ASP A 111 4.87 8.58 -53.81
C ASP A 111 5.74 8.83 -55.08
N GLY A 112 5.39 9.80 -55.91
CA GLY A 112 6.19 10.20 -57.07
C GLY A 112 7.39 11.10 -56.80
N GLU A 113 7.43 11.76 -55.61
CA GLU A 113 8.52 12.67 -55.22
C GLU A 113 9.57 12.02 -54.31
N ALA A 114 9.22 10.91 -53.63
CA ALA A 114 10.10 10.23 -52.69
C ALA A 114 11.34 9.62 -53.36
N SER A 115 11.25 9.19 -54.63
CA SER A 115 12.40 8.60 -55.36
C SER A 115 13.37 9.62 -55.92
N LEU A 116 12.98 10.89 -56.07
CA LEU A 116 13.85 11.99 -56.57
C LEU A 116 14.64 12.68 -55.45
N LEU A 117 14.22 12.53 -54.18
CA LEU A 117 14.89 13.22 -53.06
C LEU A 117 16.12 12.50 -52.52
N VAL A 118 16.26 11.19 -52.74
CA VAL A 118 17.45 10.41 -52.34
C VAL A 118 18.66 10.78 -53.23
N GLN A 119 18.43 11.30 -54.43
CA GLN A 119 19.51 11.78 -55.34
C GLN A 119 19.84 13.28 -55.23
N SER A 120 19.01 14.11 -54.59
CA SER A 120 19.22 15.54 -54.50
C SER A 120 19.91 16.02 -53.23
N GLN A 121 20.11 15.16 -52.22
CA GLN A 121 20.85 15.56 -51.01
C GLN A 121 22.38 15.53 -51.13
N SER A 122 22.93 15.15 -52.28
CA SER A 122 24.38 15.17 -52.51
C SER A 122 24.90 16.41 -53.25
N ILE A 123 24.03 17.36 -53.65
CA ILE A 123 24.49 18.57 -54.42
C ILE A 123 23.71 19.81 -53.93
N HIS A 124 24.04 20.38 -52.83
CA HIS A 124 23.88 21.80 -52.52
C HIS A 124 24.67 22.19 -51.29
N THR A 125 25.95 22.25 -51.42
CA THR A 125 26.77 23.18 -50.65
C THR A 125 27.97 23.61 -51.46
N VAL A 126 27.76 24.49 -52.43
CA VAL A 126 28.82 25.35 -52.87
C VAL A 126 28.17 26.64 -53.35
N THR A 127 28.23 27.69 -52.60
CA THR A 127 28.45 29.07 -53.09
C THR A 127 29.45 29.70 -52.16
N ILE A 128 30.54 29.76 -52.68
CA ILE A 128 31.84 30.42 -52.61
C ILE A 128 31.75 31.84 -52.06
N ALA A 129 32.44 32.00 -50.93
CA ALA A 129 33.11 33.26 -50.65
C ALA A 129 34.60 32.95 -50.43
N GLU A 130 35.41 33.30 -51.37
CA GLU A 130 36.89 33.23 -51.32
C GLU A 130 37.38 33.91 -50.03
N LYS A 131 38.10 33.19 -49.20
CA LYS A 131 39.18 33.78 -48.41
C LYS A 131 40.23 32.72 -48.04
N ARG A 132 41.38 32.91 -48.54
CA ARG A 132 42.73 32.41 -48.25
C ARG A 132 42.87 31.17 -47.40
N ARG A 133 43.40 30.12 -47.98
CA ARG A 133 43.97 28.92 -47.41
C ARG A 133 44.95 29.23 -46.26
N SER A 134 44.60 28.75 -45.05
CA SER A 134 45.56 28.43 -44.02
C SER A 134 45.55 26.90 -43.88
N ARG A 135 46.70 26.28 -44.02
CA ARG A 135 46.91 24.81 -43.96
C ARG A 135 46.72 24.17 -42.59
N SER A 136 46.28 24.95 -41.62
CA SER A 136 46.05 24.45 -40.23
C SER A 136 44.65 23.84 -39.95
N GLY A 137 43.64 24.04 -40.82
CA GLY A 137 42.26 23.57 -40.61
C GLY A 137 42.07 22.04 -40.71
N PHE A 138 42.89 21.37 -41.55
CA PHE A 138 42.83 19.92 -41.72
C PHE A 138 43.39 19.15 -40.52
N LEU A 139 44.33 19.70 -39.79
CA LEU A 139 44.88 19.09 -38.55
C LEU A 139 43.87 19.17 -37.40
N TRP A 140 43.10 20.26 -37.30
CA TRP A 140 42.06 20.38 -36.25
C TRP A 140 40.81 19.56 -36.54
N ALA A 141 40.40 19.40 -37.79
CA ALA A 141 39.30 18.52 -38.19
C ALA A 141 39.65 17.03 -37.94
N GLY A 142 40.90 16.62 -38.27
CA GLY A 142 41.41 15.28 -37.98
C GLY A 142 41.50 15.00 -36.47
N LEU A 143 41.94 16.00 -35.68
CA LEU A 143 41.96 15.89 -34.21
C LEU A 143 40.56 15.87 -33.59
N ALA A 144 39.60 16.61 -34.12
CA ALA A 144 38.20 16.57 -33.65
C ALA A 144 37.55 15.22 -33.96
N VAL A 145 37.77 14.64 -35.14
CA VAL A 145 37.25 13.28 -35.46
C VAL A 145 37.93 12.22 -34.59
N LEU A 146 39.26 12.34 -34.34
CA LEU A 146 39.96 11.45 -33.41
C LEU A 146 39.46 11.63 -31.96
N ALA A 147 39.21 12.85 -31.50
CA ALA A 147 38.68 13.13 -30.19
C ALA A 147 37.25 12.60 -30.04
N VAL A 148 36.40 12.75 -31.04
CA VAL A 148 35.04 12.15 -31.05
C VAL A 148 35.13 10.62 -31.10
N GLY A 149 36.02 10.05 -31.92
CA GLY A 149 36.26 8.60 -31.96
C GLY A 149 36.77 8.05 -30.63
N CYS A 150 37.73 8.76 -30.01
CA CYS A 150 38.23 8.42 -28.67
C CYS A 150 37.15 8.60 -27.60
N TRP A 151 36.33 9.64 -27.70
CA TRP A 151 35.21 9.84 -26.76
C TRP A 151 34.12 8.77 -26.91
N VAL A 152 33.74 8.42 -28.14
CA VAL A 152 32.79 7.31 -28.42
C VAL A 152 33.43 5.98 -28.03
N GLY A 153 34.70 5.75 -28.33
CA GLY A 153 35.43 4.56 -27.87
C GLY A 153 35.52 4.49 -26.33
N TYR A 154 35.77 5.64 -25.69
CA TYR A 154 35.77 5.76 -24.22
C TYR A 154 34.38 5.52 -23.61
N GLN A 155 33.33 6.10 -24.20
CA GLN A 155 31.94 5.83 -23.80
C GLN A 155 31.53 4.38 -24.07
N PHE A 156 31.99 3.80 -25.19
CA PHE A 156 31.72 2.37 -25.46
C PHE A 156 32.52 1.45 -24.54
N ASN A 157 33.72 1.83 -24.15
CA ASN A 157 34.53 1.11 -23.18
C ASN A 157 33.99 1.31 -21.75
N LEU A 158 33.51 2.52 -21.38
CA LEU A 158 32.75 2.76 -20.14
C LEU A 158 31.48 1.91 -20.08
N ARG A 159 30.74 1.83 -21.20
CA ARG A 159 29.56 0.94 -21.25
C ARG A 159 29.92 -0.55 -21.18
N ARG A 160 31.08 -0.97 -21.71
CA ARG A 160 31.59 -2.32 -21.53
C ARG A 160 32.11 -2.59 -20.12
N ILE A 161 32.67 -1.58 -19.47
CA ILE A 161 33.13 -1.67 -18.06
C ILE A 161 31.92 -1.64 -17.11
N HIS A 162 30.84 -0.96 -17.51
CA HIS A 162 29.58 -0.94 -16.76
C HIS A 162 28.56 -2.01 -17.24
N ALA A 163 28.81 -2.76 -18.29
CA ALA A 163 28.24 -4.08 -18.45
C ALA A 163 28.96 -4.98 -17.44
N ALA A 164 28.55 -4.86 -16.17
CA ALA A 164 29.05 -5.71 -15.12
C ALA A 164 28.96 -7.14 -15.62
N ALA A 165 30.08 -7.86 -15.56
CA ALA A 165 30.06 -9.31 -15.67
C ALA A 165 28.94 -9.80 -14.74
N PRO A 166 28.15 -10.81 -15.14
CA PRO A 166 27.13 -11.35 -14.26
C PRO A 166 27.77 -11.56 -12.89
N PRO A 167 27.12 -11.13 -11.80
CA PRO A 167 27.72 -11.21 -10.48
C PRO A 167 28.21 -12.64 -10.28
N VAL A 168 29.46 -12.80 -9.87
CA VAL A 168 30.00 -14.12 -9.50
C VAL A 168 29.21 -14.54 -8.26
N VAL A 169 28.26 -15.46 -8.46
CA VAL A 169 27.43 -15.97 -7.37
C VAL A 169 28.32 -16.88 -6.52
N ARG A 170 28.49 -16.51 -5.26
CA ARG A 170 29.20 -17.32 -4.26
C ARG A 170 28.40 -18.59 -3.98
N ARG A 171 29.10 -19.68 -3.69
CA ARG A 171 28.42 -20.91 -3.22
C ARG A 171 27.62 -20.59 -1.97
N SER A 172 26.36 -21.00 -1.97
CA SER A 172 25.46 -20.78 -0.85
C SER A 172 25.46 -21.96 0.11
N VAL A 173 25.35 -21.66 1.41
CA VAL A 173 25.27 -22.67 2.46
C VAL A 173 24.10 -22.39 3.41
N ALA A 174 23.30 -23.41 3.72
CA ALA A 174 22.26 -23.39 4.72
C ALA A 174 22.61 -24.34 5.87
N VAL A 175 22.51 -23.84 7.10
CA VAL A 175 22.70 -24.67 8.31
C VAL A 175 21.32 -25.05 8.82
N LEU A 176 20.90 -26.30 8.58
CA LEU A 176 19.53 -26.73 8.91
C LEU A 176 19.33 -27.01 10.40
N GLY A 177 20.39 -27.10 11.20
CA GLY A 177 20.32 -27.40 12.63
C GLY A 177 20.82 -28.78 12.99
N PHE A 178 20.77 -29.09 14.29
CA PHE A 178 21.42 -30.24 14.87
C PHE A 178 20.42 -31.03 15.73
N ARG A 179 20.42 -32.35 15.55
CA ARG A 179 19.61 -33.26 16.33
C ARG A 179 20.19 -33.38 17.75
N ASN A 180 19.36 -33.24 18.75
CA ASN A 180 19.71 -33.43 20.13
C ASN A 180 19.78 -34.93 20.47
N LEU A 181 20.97 -35.46 20.70
CA LEU A 181 21.22 -36.83 21.14
C LEU A 181 21.59 -36.92 22.62
N THR A 182 21.45 -35.83 23.38
CA THR A 182 21.82 -35.80 24.81
C THR A 182 20.81 -36.57 25.69
N GLY A 183 19.62 -36.86 25.19
CA GLY A 183 18.50 -37.38 25.99
C GLY A 183 17.85 -36.34 26.93
N ARG A 184 18.25 -35.06 26.84
CA ARG A 184 17.78 -33.95 27.67
C ARG A 184 17.02 -32.95 26.79
N PRO A 185 15.69 -32.89 26.89
CA PRO A 185 14.88 -31.91 26.12
C PRO A 185 15.24 -30.45 26.45
N GLU A 186 15.67 -30.17 27.68
CA GLU A 186 16.11 -28.84 28.13
C GLU A 186 17.35 -28.31 27.41
N GLU A 187 18.11 -29.17 26.75
CA GLU A 187 19.29 -28.79 25.94
C GLU A 187 18.92 -28.56 24.43
N SER A 188 17.64 -28.60 24.06
CA SER A 188 17.21 -28.45 22.66
C SER A 188 17.60 -27.08 22.06
N TRP A 189 17.75 -26.05 22.88
CA TRP A 189 18.23 -24.71 22.48
C TRP A 189 19.60 -24.73 21.82
N LEU A 190 20.45 -25.69 22.16
CA LEU A 190 21.78 -25.86 21.56
C LEU A 190 21.72 -26.04 20.05
N SER A 191 20.64 -26.64 19.51
CA SER A 191 20.45 -26.75 18.05
C SER A 191 20.44 -25.39 17.38
N THR A 192 19.65 -24.46 17.89
CA THR A 192 19.57 -23.10 17.34
C THR A 192 20.86 -22.33 17.62
N ALA A 193 21.41 -22.40 18.85
CA ALA A 193 22.64 -21.70 19.20
C ALA A 193 23.83 -22.13 18.29
N LEU A 194 24.03 -23.43 18.15
CA LEU A 194 25.08 -23.96 17.31
C LEU A 194 24.90 -23.61 15.83
N SER A 195 23.63 -23.55 15.36
CA SER A 195 23.32 -23.17 13.98
C SER A 195 23.65 -21.71 13.71
N GLU A 196 23.25 -20.80 14.61
CA GLU A 196 23.52 -19.35 14.46
C GLU A 196 25.04 -19.10 14.53
N MET A 197 25.72 -19.69 15.52
CA MET A 197 27.18 -19.58 15.68
C MET A 197 27.92 -20.10 14.46
N LEU A 198 27.56 -21.29 13.95
CA LEU A 198 28.20 -21.88 12.78
C LEU A 198 27.92 -21.09 11.51
N SER A 199 26.73 -20.55 11.38
CA SER A 199 26.37 -19.66 10.27
C SER A 199 27.25 -18.42 10.25
N THR A 200 27.42 -17.75 11.38
CA THR A 200 28.33 -16.59 11.53
C THR A 200 29.78 -16.97 11.21
N GLU A 201 30.27 -18.10 11.70
CA GLU A 201 31.62 -18.61 11.42
C GLU A 201 31.83 -18.88 9.92
N LEU A 202 30.85 -19.49 9.23
CA LEU A 202 30.92 -19.77 7.79
C LEU A 202 30.78 -18.51 6.92
N ALA A 203 30.05 -17.48 7.37
CA ALA A 203 29.92 -16.20 6.68
C ALA A 203 31.23 -15.43 6.62
N THR A 204 32.08 -15.61 7.64
CA THR A 204 33.30 -14.85 7.82
C THR A 204 34.24 -15.00 6.62
N GLY A 205 34.87 -13.89 6.19
CA GLY A 205 35.73 -13.88 5.00
C GLY A 205 34.97 -13.76 3.66
N ASN A 206 33.64 -13.68 3.67
CA ASN A 206 32.76 -13.37 2.50
C ASN A 206 32.95 -14.30 1.28
N LYS A 207 33.43 -15.53 1.48
CA LYS A 207 33.61 -16.52 0.40
C LYS A 207 32.40 -17.38 0.16
N LEU A 208 31.53 -17.49 1.15
CA LEU A 208 30.25 -18.21 1.08
C LEU A 208 29.08 -17.23 1.26
N ARG A 209 27.95 -17.52 0.63
CA ARG A 209 26.70 -16.82 0.85
C ARG A 209 25.84 -17.63 1.82
N LEU A 210 25.47 -17.06 2.94
CA LEU A 210 24.58 -17.74 3.88
C LEU A 210 23.13 -17.63 3.43
N VAL A 211 22.35 -18.69 3.65
CA VAL A 211 20.90 -18.67 3.65
C VAL A 211 20.43 -18.20 5.03
N SER A 212 19.47 -17.30 5.08
CA SER A 212 19.00 -16.73 6.34
C SER A 212 18.39 -17.78 7.26
N GLY A 213 18.51 -17.59 8.58
CA GLY A 213 17.90 -18.47 9.57
C GLY A 213 16.35 -18.48 9.46
N GLU A 214 15.76 -17.40 8.99
CA GLU A 214 14.32 -17.26 8.72
C GLU A 214 13.88 -18.13 7.54
N ASP A 215 14.63 -18.11 6.43
CA ASP A 215 14.35 -18.99 5.27
C ASP A 215 14.52 -20.46 5.61
N VAL A 216 15.55 -20.79 6.37
CA VAL A 216 15.75 -22.16 6.89
C VAL A 216 14.57 -22.58 7.77
N ALA A 217 14.14 -21.73 8.70
CA ALA A 217 13.01 -22.03 9.58
C ALA A 217 11.71 -22.21 8.80
N ARG A 218 11.42 -21.32 7.84
CA ARG A 218 10.28 -21.44 6.93
C ARG A 218 10.29 -22.77 6.18
N SER A 219 11.42 -23.13 5.58
CA SER A 219 11.57 -24.39 4.86
C SER A 219 11.36 -25.62 5.75
N LYS A 220 11.75 -25.55 7.02
CA LYS A 220 11.53 -26.63 7.99
C LYS A 220 10.05 -26.79 8.38
N LEU A 221 9.28 -25.73 8.40
CA LEU A 221 7.83 -25.81 8.62
C LEU A 221 7.10 -26.44 7.41
N GLU A 222 7.62 -26.26 6.21
CA GLU A 222 7.01 -26.70 4.96
C GLU A 222 7.42 -28.12 4.54
N LEU A 223 8.66 -28.52 4.84
CA LEU A 223 9.21 -29.79 4.47
C LEU A 223 9.31 -30.73 5.68
N PRO A 224 8.80 -31.96 5.59
CA PRO A 224 8.97 -32.96 6.63
C PRO A 224 10.43 -33.43 6.61
N LEU A 225 11.33 -32.65 7.20
CA LEU A 225 12.71 -33.04 7.36
C LEU A 225 12.76 -34.08 8.48
N THR A 226 13.06 -35.32 8.11
CA THR A 226 13.27 -36.39 9.10
C THR A 226 14.53 -36.10 9.91
N ASP A 227 14.54 -36.53 11.19
CA ASP A 227 15.73 -36.46 12.07
C ASP A 227 16.81 -37.45 11.62
N ALA A 228 17.23 -37.35 10.36
CA ALA A 228 18.22 -38.21 9.76
C ALA A 228 19.64 -37.58 9.84
N ASP A 229 20.65 -38.40 9.94
CA ASP A 229 22.04 -37.93 9.92
C ASP A 229 22.48 -37.51 8.49
N SER A 230 21.75 -37.92 7.45
CA SER A 230 21.93 -37.48 6.07
C SER A 230 20.59 -37.37 5.35
N LEU A 231 20.44 -36.38 4.45
CA LEU A 231 19.25 -36.17 3.67
C LEU A 231 19.26 -37.00 2.39
N SER A 232 18.08 -37.44 1.97
CA SER A 232 17.91 -38.15 0.69
C SER A 232 18.17 -37.23 -0.51
N ARG A 233 18.50 -37.81 -1.67
CA ARG A 233 18.69 -37.06 -2.91
C ARG A 233 17.47 -36.19 -3.27
N ASP A 234 16.27 -36.73 -3.11
CA ASP A 234 15.04 -36.00 -3.36
C ASP A 234 14.88 -34.81 -2.40
N THR A 235 15.17 -35.00 -1.12
CA THR A 235 15.14 -33.92 -0.13
C THR A 235 16.16 -32.83 -0.45
N LEU A 236 17.38 -33.19 -0.85
CA LEU A 236 18.43 -32.25 -1.26
C LEU A 236 17.99 -31.43 -2.48
N ALA A 237 17.40 -32.07 -3.50
CA ALA A 237 16.87 -31.38 -4.68
C ALA A 237 15.74 -30.39 -4.32
N ARG A 238 14.85 -30.76 -3.41
CA ARG A 238 13.78 -29.88 -2.91
C ARG A 238 14.33 -28.71 -2.13
N LEU A 239 15.33 -28.91 -1.25
CA LEU A 239 15.99 -27.84 -0.51
C LEU A 239 16.74 -26.87 -1.44
N HIS A 240 17.39 -27.39 -2.50
CA HIS A 240 17.99 -26.54 -3.52
C HIS A 240 16.96 -25.61 -4.18
N THR A 241 15.81 -26.17 -4.56
CA THR A 241 14.75 -25.40 -5.22
C THR A 241 14.07 -24.40 -4.26
N ASN A 242 13.84 -24.80 -3.00
CA ASN A 242 13.12 -24.00 -2.01
C ASN A 242 14.00 -22.89 -1.39
N LEU A 243 15.25 -23.23 -1.02
CA LEU A 243 16.16 -22.31 -0.33
C LEU A 243 17.19 -21.64 -1.26
N GLY A 244 17.37 -22.11 -2.46
CA GLY A 244 18.47 -21.65 -3.33
C GLY A 244 19.85 -21.94 -2.72
N SER A 245 19.97 -23.02 -1.95
CA SER A 245 21.22 -23.39 -1.28
C SER A 245 21.97 -24.45 -2.06
N ASP A 246 23.27 -24.22 -2.31
CA ASP A 246 24.17 -25.20 -2.96
C ASP A 246 24.68 -26.23 -1.98
N LEU A 247 24.79 -25.85 -0.70
CA LEU A 247 25.36 -26.65 0.35
C LEU A 247 24.42 -26.69 1.56
N ILE A 248 24.29 -27.86 2.16
CA ILE A 248 23.53 -28.07 3.39
C ILE A 248 24.46 -28.58 4.47
N VAL A 249 24.41 -27.97 5.66
CA VAL A 249 25.01 -28.47 6.87
C VAL A 249 23.92 -28.98 7.79
N ILE A 250 23.98 -30.25 8.15
CA ILE A 250 23.15 -30.89 9.18
C ILE A 250 24.06 -31.65 10.14
N GLY A 251 23.50 -32.11 11.25
CA GLY A 251 24.29 -32.93 12.15
C GLY A 251 23.58 -33.27 13.45
N SER A 252 24.35 -33.64 14.44
CA SER A 252 23.84 -33.96 15.76
C SER A 252 24.85 -33.55 16.84
N TYR A 253 24.35 -33.36 18.05
CA TYR A 253 25.18 -33.11 19.22
C TYR A 253 24.80 -34.05 20.37
N THR A 254 25.85 -34.45 21.15
CA THR A 254 25.69 -35.21 22.37
C THR A 254 26.58 -34.66 23.47
N VAL A 255 26.19 -34.84 24.71
CA VAL A 255 27.00 -34.48 25.87
C VAL A 255 27.70 -35.75 26.41
N LEU A 256 29.04 -35.69 26.46
CA LEU A 256 29.88 -36.74 26.95
C LEU A 256 30.30 -36.38 28.39
N ASP A 257 30.17 -37.32 29.33
CA ASP A 257 30.70 -37.29 30.69
C ASP A 257 30.32 -36.02 31.53
N GLU A 258 29.22 -36.11 32.22
CA GLU A 258 28.68 -35.05 33.10
C GLU A 258 29.52 -34.77 34.35
N LYS A 259 30.35 -35.74 34.78
CA LYS A 259 31.11 -35.67 36.03
C LYS A 259 32.42 -34.88 35.90
N SER A 260 32.89 -34.63 34.71
CA SER A 260 34.20 -33.96 34.43
C SER A 260 34.07 -32.61 33.72
N GLY A 261 32.97 -31.90 33.94
CA GLY A 261 32.79 -30.53 33.38
C GLY A 261 32.07 -30.47 32.04
N GLY A 262 31.35 -31.51 31.64
CA GLY A 262 30.54 -31.60 30.41
C GLY A 262 31.37 -31.40 29.12
N ARG A 263 31.41 -32.38 28.26
CA ARG A 263 32.01 -32.24 26.92
C ARG A 263 30.93 -32.42 25.87
N VAL A 264 30.81 -31.47 24.93
CA VAL A 264 29.92 -31.58 23.77
C VAL A 264 30.71 -32.20 22.63
N ARG A 265 30.13 -33.24 22.02
CA ARG A 265 30.53 -33.75 20.71
C ARG A 265 29.53 -33.26 19.69
N LEU A 266 30.01 -32.61 18.63
CA LEU A 266 29.27 -32.13 17.49
C LEU A 266 29.71 -32.94 16.27
N ASP A 267 28.77 -33.66 15.66
CA ASP A 267 28.94 -34.39 14.41
C ASP A 267 28.23 -33.64 13.30
N LEU A 268 28.92 -33.29 12.20
CA LEU A 268 28.44 -32.47 11.10
C LEU A 268 28.55 -33.22 9.79
N HIS A 269 27.56 -33.10 8.94
CA HIS A 269 27.53 -33.64 7.59
C HIS A 269 27.32 -32.50 6.62
N LEU A 270 28.28 -32.30 5.70
CA LEU A 270 28.21 -31.34 4.62
C LEU A 270 27.73 -32.04 3.36
N GLN A 271 26.58 -31.62 2.83
CA GLN A 271 25.95 -32.22 1.63
C GLN A 271 25.85 -31.18 0.51
N ASP A 272 26.11 -31.62 -0.74
CA ASP A 272 25.92 -30.83 -1.95
C ASP A 272 24.54 -31.10 -2.48
N THR A 273 23.72 -30.05 -2.66
CA THR A 273 22.32 -30.16 -3.14
C THR A 273 22.26 -30.37 -4.66
N VAL A 274 23.27 -29.87 -5.38
CA VAL A 274 23.35 -29.98 -6.85
C VAL A 274 23.87 -31.37 -7.24
N ALA A 275 24.99 -31.82 -6.60
CA ALA A 275 25.53 -33.17 -6.81
C ALA A 275 24.73 -34.25 -6.06
N GLN A 276 23.87 -33.85 -5.10
CA GLN A 276 23.05 -34.75 -4.27
C GLN A 276 23.86 -35.82 -3.52
N GLU A 277 24.98 -35.40 -2.96
CA GLU A 277 25.91 -36.31 -2.23
C GLU A 277 26.50 -35.63 -0.99
N THR A 278 27.00 -36.45 -0.07
CA THR A 278 27.76 -35.97 1.09
C THR A 278 29.19 -35.65 0.67
N ILE A 279 29.64 -34.41 0.90
CA ILE A 279 30.98 -33.95 0.58
C ILE A 279 31.97 -34.30 1.71
N ALA A 280 31.54 -34.08 2.96
CA ALA A 280 32.38 -34.23 4.11
C ALA A 280 31.64 -34.57 5.40
N ASP A 281 32.26 -35.32 6.25
CA ASP A 281 31.87 -35.56 7.65
C ASP A 281 32.93 -34.93 8.57
N VAL A 282 32.46 -34.16 9.56
CA VAL A 282 33.33 -33.48 10.53
C VAL A 282 32.85 -33.78 11.94
N ALA A 283 33.73 -34.25 12.81
CA ALA A 283 33.42 -34.44 14.23
C ALA A 283 34.34 -33.57 15.08
N VAL A 284 33.78 -32.84 16.03
CA VAL A 284 34.48 -31.98 16.99
C VAL A 284 34.03 -32.34 18.40
N VAL A 285 34.99 -32.33 19.35
CA VAL A 285 34.72 -32.54 20.76
C VAL A 285 35.37 -31.42 21.55
N GLY A 286 34.54 -30.67 22.34
CA GLY A 286 35.03 -29.59 23.16
C GLY A 286 34.30 -29.45 24.46
N SER A 287 34.60 -28.40 25.21
CA SER A 287 33.93 -28.11 26.49
C SER A 287 32.52 -27.58 26.27
N GLU A 288 31.54 -28.07 27.03
CA GLU A 288 30.19 -27.50 27.08
C GLU A 288 30.19 -26.05 27.60
N ALA A 289 31.20 -25.69 28.42
CA ALA A 289 31.37 -24.34 28.93
C ALA A 289 31.89 -23.35 27.86
N ASP A 290 32.46 -23.85 26.77
CA ASP A 290 33.02 -23.05 25.68
C ASP A 290 32.53 -23.56 24.32
N LEU A 291 31.25 -23.30 24.03
CA LEU A 291 30.63 -23.66 22.75
C LEU A 291 31.24 -22.88 21.57
N PHE A 292 31.79 -21.70 21.84
CA PHE A 292 32.49 -20.92 20.81
C PHE A 292 33.67 -21.68 20.22
N GLU A 293 34.55 -22.23 21.07
CA GLU A 293 35.72 -23.00 20.61
C GLU A 293 35.27 -24.23 19.79
N VAL A 294 34.20 -24.94 20.24
CA VAL A 294 33.63 -26.07 19.50
C VAL A 294 33.19 -25.68 18.09
N VAL A 295 32.50 -24.55 17.98
CA VAL A 295 31.96 -24.05 16.68
C VAL A 295 33.10 -23.53 15.80
N THR A 296 34.05 -22.79 16.33
CA THR A 296 35.24 -22.30 15.60
C THR A 296 36.03 -23.45 15.01
N GLN A 297 36.27 -24.52 15.79
CA GLN A 297 36.93 -25.73 15.27
C GLN A 297 36.12 -26.44 14.20
N ALA A 298 34.79 -26.50 14.37
CA ALA A 298 33.87 -27.10 13.40
C ALA A 298 33.87 -26.31 12.09
N GLY A 299 33.71 -24.99 12.17
CA GLY A 299 33.70 -24.06 11.02
C GLY A 299 35.03 -24.09 10.27
N SER A 300 36.18 -24.06 10.99
CA SER A 300 37.51 -24.15 10.38
C SER A 300 37.67 -25.44 9.57
N ARG A 301 37.27 -26.59 10.12
CA ARG A 301 37.30 -27.88 9.40
C ARG A 301 36.37 -27.91 8.18
N LEU A 302 35.18 -27.35 8.29
CA LEU A 302 34.26 -27.27 7.15
C LEU A 302 34.83 -26.36 6.04
N ARG A 303 35.40 -25.21 6.40
CA ARG A 303 36.07 -24.28 5.48
C ARG A 303 37.25 -24.95 4.77
N GLU A 304 38.07 -25.69 5.48
CA GLU A 304 39.16 -26.49 4.88
C GLU A 304 38.65 -27.49 3.84
N LYS A 305 37.52 -28.19 4.15
CA LYS A 305 36.89 -29.11 3.21
C LYS A 305 36.30 -28.43 1.98
N LEU A 306 35.88 -27.18 2.13
CA LEU A 306 35.35 -26.34 1.05
C LEU A 306 36.45 -25.59 0.27
N GLY A 307 37.72 -25.70 0.68
CA GLY A 307 38.82 -24.96 0.09
C GLY A 307 38.76 -23.46 0.33
N VAL A 308 38.11 -23.04 1.43
CA VAL A 308 38.00 -21.63 1.83
C VAL A 308 39.12 -21.32 2.85
N GLU A 309 39.72 -20.13 2.72
CA GLU A 309 40.78 -19.66 3.61
C GLU A 309 40.33 -19.62 5.08
N ALA A 310 41.28 -19.82 5.99
CA ALA A 310 41.07 -19.71 7.43
C ALA A 310 40.69 -18.25 7.81
N VAL A 311 39.93 -18.10 8.89
CA VAL A 311 39.54 -16.80 9.47
C VAL A 311 40.81 -16.11 10.01
N SER A 312 40.95 -14.81 9.78
CA SER A 312 42.05 -14.02 10.35
C SER A 312 41.75 -13.66 11.81
N GLU A 313 42.79 -13.33 12.59
CA GLU A 313 42.60 -12.89 14.00
C GLU A 313 41.66 -11.71 14.17
N VAL A 314 41.59 -10.77 13.20
CA VAL A 314 40.67 -9.63 13.22
C VAL A 314 39.23 -10.07 13.01
N GLU A 315 39.04 -11.03 12.12
CA GLU A 315 37.70 -11.61 11.86
C GLU A 315 37.21 -12.46 13.03
N GLU A 316 38.08 -13.18 13.73
CA GLU A 316 37.72 -13.92 14.95
C GLU A 316 37.14 -13.01 16.04
N VAL A 317 37.70 -11.80 16.21
CA VAL A 317 37.17 -10.81 17.16
C VAL A 317 35.71 -10.43 16.79
N SER A 318 35.43 -10.25 15.51
CA SER A 318 34.10 -9.93 15.04
C SER A 318 33.10 -11.09 15.22
N VAL A 319 33.52 -12.32 14.90
CA VAL A 319 32.72 -13.53 15.17
C VAL A 319 32.39 -13.64 16.66
N ARG A 320 33.37 -13.39 17.52
CA ARG A 320 33.15 -13.43 18.98
C ARG A 320 32.16 -12.34 19.45
N ALA A 321 32.17 -11.16 18.83
CA ALA A 321 31.26 -10.09 19.15
C ALA A 321 29.80 -10.38 18.70
N SER A 322 29.62 -11.27 17.72
CA SER A 322 28.30 -11.74 17.26
C SER A 322 27.73 -12.85 18.14
N LEU A 323 28.34 -13.16 19.26
CA LEU A 323 27.92 -14.19 20.21
C LEU A 323 27.67 -13.60 21.60
N PRO A 324 26.68 -14.12 22.34
CA PRO A 324 26.43 -13.70 23.72
C PRO A 324 27.62 -14.00 24.65
N SER A 325 27.84 -13.14 25.65
CA SER A 325 28.97 -13.24 26.57
C SER A 325 28.87 -14.39 27.58
N ASN A 326 27.68 -14.94 27.76
CA ASN A 326 27.45 -16.02 28.72
C ASN A 326 26.38 -17.02 28.22
N ARG A 327 26.40 -18.24 28.78
CA ARG A 327 25.53 -19.35 28.39
C ARG A 327 24.04 -19.05 28.53
N GLU A 328 23.65 -18.36 29.62
CA GLU A 328 22.23 -18.06 29.85
C GLU A 328 21.66 -17.10 28.80
N ALA A 329 22.38 -16.03 28.47
CA ALA A 329 22.03 -15.15 27.41
C ALA A 329 21.95 -15.88 26.05
N ALA A 330 22.89 -16.78 25.76
CA ALA A 330 22.88 -17.58 24.54
C ALA A 330 21.65 -18.51 24.47
N ARG A 331 21.28 -19.13 25.57
CA ARG A 331 20.12 -19.99 25.66
C ARG A 331 18.84 -19.18 25.39
N LEU A 332 18.65 -18.09 26.13
CA LEU A 332 17.46 -17.24 26.03
C LEU A 332 17.32 -16.60 24.64
N TYR A 333 18.43 -16.13 24.06
CA TYR A 333 18.46 -15.62 22.69
C TYR A 333 18.04 -16.67 21.67
N SER A 334 18.62 -17.87 21.76
CA SER A 334 18.34 -18.94 20.80
C SER A 334 16.91 -19.48 20.92
N GLU A 335 16.41 -19.63 22.14
CA GLU A 335 15.00 -20.00 22.38
C GLU A 335 14.06 -18.90 21.86
N GLY A 336 14.37 -17.63 22.14
CA GLY A 336 13.58 -16.49 21.65
C GLY A 336 13.51 -16.42 20.13
N LEU A 337 14.65 -16.58 19.43
CA LEU A 337 14.70 -16.67 17.97
C LEU A 337 13.88 -17.85 17.43
N ALA A 338 14.00 -19.02 18.07
CA ALA A 338 13.24 -20.20 17.66
C ALA A 338 11.73 -19.99 17.78
N ARG A 339 11.28 -19.22 18.78
CA ARG A 339 9.88 -18.84 18.95
C ARG A 339 9.42 -17.88 17.86
N LEU A 340 10.19 -16.80 17.61
CA LEU A 340 9.87 -15.85 16.54
C LEU A 340 9.72 -16.53 15.18
N ARG A 341 10.64 -17.44 14.86
CA ARG A 341 10.64 -18.21 13.61
C ARG A 341 9.45 -19.18 13.46
N ARG A 342 8.71 -19.43 14.55
CA ARG A 342 7.46 -20.22 14.58
C ARG A 342 6.22 -19.35 14.73
N TYR A 343 6.35 -18.05 14.52
CA TYR A 343 5.26 -17.08 14.68
C TYR A 343 4.73 -16.93 16.12
N GLU A 344 5.53 -17.33 17.12
CA GLU A 344 5.23 -17.24 18.55
C GLU A 344 5.87 -15.95 19.12
N ALA A 345 5.47 -14.79 18.61
CA ALA A 345 6.13 -13.51 18.88
C ALA A 345 6.06 -13.08 20.37
N LEU A 346 4.98 -13.42 21.06
CA LEU A 346 4.78 -13.07 22.48
C LEU A 346 5.81 -13.80 23.37
N GLU A 347 5.92 -15.12 23.23
CA GLU A 347 6.89 -15.92 23.96
C GLU A 347 8.32 -15.60 23.54
N GLY A 348 8.52 -15.34 22.24
CA GLY A 348 9.82 -14.89 21.70
C GLY A 348 10.29 -13.60 22.37
N ARG A 349 9.40 -12.60 22.49
CA ARG A 349 9.67 -11.33 23.16
C ARG A 349 10.05 -11.55 24.64
N GLU A 350 9.34 -12.39 25.38
CA GLU A 350 9.62 -12.64 26.80
C GLU A 350 11.03 -13.24 27.01
N LEU A 351 11.40 -14.18 26.17
CA LEU A 351 12.73 -14.79 26.20
C LEU A 351 13.83 -13.81 25.80
N LEU A 352 13.59 -12.96 24.80
CA LEU A 352 14.54 -11.96 24.33
C LEU A 352 14.71 -10.81 25.33
N GLU A 353 13.67 -10.39 26.05
CA GLU A 353 13.78 -9.46 27.18
C GLU A 353 14.69 -10.01 28.28
N GLN A 354 14.53 -11.30 28.62
CA GLN A 354 15.41 -11.98 29.56
C GLN A 354 16.86 -12.11 29.02
N SER A 355 17.03 -12.37 27.71
CA SER A 355 18.35 -12.40 27.09
C SER A 355 19.06 -11.06 27.18
N VAL A 356 18.35 -9.96 26.89
CA VAL A 356 18.85 -8.58 27.05
C VAL A 356 19.20 -8.29 28.51
N ALA A 357 18.41 -8.77 29.46
CA ALA A 357 18.70 -8.60 30.88
C ALA A 357 19.96 -9.39 31.31
N ALA A 358 20.18 -10.59 30.73
CA ALA A 358 21.34 -11.43 31.02
C ALA A 358 22.62 -10.90 30.36
N ASP A 359 22.53 -10.28 29.19
CA ASP A 359 23.67 -9.63 28.49
C ASP A 359 23.23 -8.33 27.80
N PRO A 360 23.18 -7.21 28.53
CA PRO A 360 22.72 -5.92 28.01
C PRO A 360 23.62 -5.30 26.93
N LYS A 361 24.79 -5.87 26.66
CA LYS A 361 25.74 -5.40 25.64
C LYS A 361 25.68 -6.20 24.34
N TYR A 362 24.91 -7.25 24.31
CA TYR A 362 24.81 -8.10 23.14
C TYR A 362 23.83 -7.48 22.11
N ALA A 363 24.39 -6.89 21.06
CA ALA A 363 23.66 -6.13 20.04
C ALA A 363 22.54 -6.94 19.37
N LEU A 364 22.79 -8.22 19.06
CA LEU A 364 21.83 -9.03 18.30
C LEU A 364 20.60 -9.45 19.13
N SER A 365 20.71 -9.53 20.48
CA SER A 365 19.51 -9.69 21.33
C SER A 365 18.59 -8.48 21.23
N HIS A 366 19.13 -7.26 21.21
CA HIS A 366 18.33 -6.04 21.00
C HIS A 366 17.72 -6.02 19.59
N ALA A 367 18.46 -6.42 18.55
CA ALA A 367 17.93 -6.50 17.19
C ALA A 367 16.77 -7.52 17.08
N ALA A 368 16.92 -8.71 17.68
CA ALA A 368 15.85 -9.71 17.71
C ALA A 368 14.65 -9.24 18.55
N LEU A 369 14.89 -8.56 19.68
CA LEU A 369 13.82 -8.00 20.50
C LEU A 369 13.07 -6.87 19.75
N SER A 370 13.77 -6.06 18.95
CA SER A 370 13.12 -5.10 18.04
C SER A 370 12.18 -5.80 17.06
N ALA A 371 12.62 -6.89 16.42
CA ALA A 371 11.79 -7.66 15.51
C ALA A 371 10.56 -8.27 16.23
N ALA A 372 10.72 -8.75 17.47
CA ALA A 372 9.62 -9.26 18.29
C ALA A 372 8.58 -8.17 18.60
N TRP A 373 9.04 -6.96 18.95
CA TRP A 373 8.13 -5.82 19.18
C TRP A 373 7.42 -5.38 17.90
N THR A 374 8.10 -5.39 16.75
CA THR A 374 7.47 -5.10 15.44
C THR A 374 6.37 -6.12 15.14
N ALA A 375 6.62 -7.42 15.34
CA ALA A 375 5.62 -8.47 15.13
C ALA A 375 4.40 -8.35 16.05
N LEU A 376 4.55 -7.72 17.22
CA LEU A 376 3.46 -7.46 18.16
C LEU A 376 2.79 -6.09 17.97
N GLY A 377 3.20 -5.29 16.96
CA GLY A 377 2.64 -3.97 16.68
C GLY A 377 3.14 -2.85 17.61
N TYR A 378 4.23 -3.04 18.37
CA TYR A 378 4.76 -2.04 19.29
C TYR A 378 5.93 -1.24 18.71
N ASP A 379 5.65 -0.42 17.71
CA ASP A 379 6.66 0.30 16.92
C ASP A 379 7.61 1.17 17.74
N ALA A 380 7.12 1.87 18.75
CA ALA A 380 7.98 2.70 19.60
C ALA A 380 9.02 1.88 20.37
N LYS A 381 8.63 0.71 20.88
CA LYS A 381 9.54 -0.22 21.55
C LYS A 381 10.51 -0.85 20.56
N ALA A 382 10.02 -1.22 19.39
CA ALA A 382 10.85 -1.74 18.31
C ALA A 382 11.96 -0.72 17.93
N ARG A 383 11.62 0.54 17.73
CA ARG A 383 12.58 1.64 17.49
C ARG A 383 13.61 1.78 18.60
N ALA A 384 13.15 1.75 19.85
CA ALA A 384 14.06 1.88 21.00
C ALA A 384 15.08 0.75 21.07
N GLU A 385 14.67 -0.49 20.79
CA GLU A 385 15.57 -1.63 20.79
C GLU A 385 16.48 -1.67 19.55
N ALA A 386 15.99 -1.27 18.37
CA ALA A 386 16.81 -1.12 17.15
C ALA A 386 17.94 -0.09 17.36
N ALA A 387 17.64 1.05 17.95
CA ALA A 387 18.64 2.08 18.26
C ALA A 387 19.72 1.58 19.24
N LYS A 388 19.34 0.77 20.24
CA LYS A 388 20.30 0.14 21.15
C LYS A 388 21.16 -0.89 20.42
N ALA A 389 20.55 -1.73 19.58
CA ALA A 389 21.29 -2.68 18.74
C ALA A 389 22.36 -1.97 17.90
N TYR A 390 22.00 -0.89 17.22
CA TYR A 390 22.92 -0.09 16.43
C TYR A 390 24.04 0.53 17.29
N ALA A 391 23.70 1.12 18.43
CA ALA A 391 24.69 1.72 19.33
C ALA A 391 25.73 0.68 19.83
N LEU A 392 25.34 -0.59 19.97
CA LEU A 392 26.18 -1.69 20.43
C LEU A 392 26.92 -2.44 19.30
N SER A 393 26.60 -2.17 18.03
CA SER A 393 27.08 -2.92 16.87
C SER A 393 28.56 -2.67 16.50
N GLY A 394 29.26 -1.82 17.23
CA GLY A 394 30.61 -1.35 16.87
C GLY A 394 31.66 -2.43 16.65
N ASN A 395 31.57 -3.59 17.33
CA ASN A 395 32.49 -4.72 17.23
C ASN A 395 31.99 -5.84 16.30
N LEU A 396 30.78 -5.75 15.78
CA LEU A 396 30.26 -6.70 14.81
C LEU A 396 31.02 -6.62 13.48
N SER A 397 30.89 -7.64 12.64
CA SER A 397 31.39 -7.60 11.28
C SER A 397 30.81 -6.41 10.52
N ARG A 398 31.50 -5.95 9.47
CA ARG A 398 30.97 -4.84 8.65
C ARG A 398 29.61 -5.14 8.07
N GLU A 399 29.38 -6.38 7.62
CA GLU A 399 28.10 -6.84 7.07
C GLU A 399 26.99 -6.78 8.13
N GLU A 400 27.17 -7.44 9.27
CA GLU A 400 26.19 -7.45 10.36
C GLU A 400 25.88 -6.04 10.89
N ARG A 401 26.92 -5.20 11.02
CA ARG A 401 26.74 -3.81 11.45
C ARG A 401 25.87 -3.03 10.48
N LEU A 402 26.08 -3.18 9.16
CA LEU A 402 25.26 -2.52 8.16
C LEU A 402 23.82 -3.07 8.17
N VAL A 403 23.59 -4.35 8.41
CA VAL A 403 22.25 -4.92 8.57
C VAL A 403 21.54 -4.30 9.78
N VAL A 404 22.21 -4.25 10.93
CA VAL A 404 21.66 -3.65 12.16
C VAL A 404 21.37 -2.17 11.95
N GLU A 405 22.28 -1.42 11.30
CA GLU A 405 22.08 0.00 10.99
C GLU A 405 20.92 0.20 10.00
N GLY A 406 20.84 -0.60 8.94
CA GLY A 406 19.75 -0.53 7.96
C GLY A 406 18.39 -0.77 8.61
N ASN A 407 18.30 -1.77 9.48
CA ASN A 407 17.07 -2.04 10.23
C ASN A 407 16.71 -0.91 11.19
N ASP A 408 17.68 -0.33 11.93
CA ASP A 408 17.43 0.83 12.78
C ASP A 408 16.86 2.02 11.98
N ARG A 409 17.46 2.33 10.84
CA ARG A 409 16.99 3.41 9.97
C ARG A 409 15.61 3.13 9.37
N PHE A 410 15.34 1.89 9.02
CA PHE A 410 14.05 1.50 8.46
C PHE A 410 12.92 1.60 9.50
N VAL A 411 13.13 1.06 10.70
CA VAL A 411 12.15 1.08 11.80
C VAL A 411 11.95 2.51 12.35
N THR A 412 12.95 3.40 12.21
CA THR A 412 12.89 4.82 12.63
C THR A 412 12.35 5.75 11.53
N PRO A 413 11.60 5.33 10.54
CA PRO A 413 11.25 5.91 9.22
C PRO A 413 12.26 6.91 8.60
N ASP A 414 13.58 6.64 8.76
CA ASP A 414 14.63 7.39 8.05
C ASP A 414 14.99 6.64 6.75
N TYR A 415 13.99 6.54 5.88
CA TYR A 415 14.06 5.70 4.68
C TYR A 415 15.18 6.09 3.72
N GLU A 416 15.52 7.38 3.62
CA GLU A 416 16.62 7.82 2.74
C GLU A 416 17.96 7.27 3.23
N LYS A 417 18.24 7.27 4.54
CA LYS A 417 19.44 6.63 5.09
C LYS A 417 19.37 5.10 5.00
N ALA A 418 18.20 4.50 5.24
CA ALA A 418 18.03 3.06 5.02
C ALA A 418 18.39 2.66 3.59
N ILE A 419 17.96 3.43 2.57
CA ILE A 419 18.32 3.23 1.16
C ILE A 419 19.83 3.31 0.96
N GLU A 420 20.53 4.27 1.57
CA GLU A 420 22.00 4.40 1.47
C GLU A 420 22.69 3.15 2.02
N ILE A 421 22.27 2.67 3.18
CA ILE A 421 22.86 1.51 3.86
C ILE A 421 22.56 0.21 3.08
N TYR A 422 21.31 -0.05 2.72
CA TYR A 422 20.95 -1.24 1.95
C TYR A 422 21.57 -1.24 0.55
N ARG A 423 21.73 -0.07 -0.07
CA ARG A 423 22.47 0.04 -1.33
C ARG A 423 23.94 -0.30 -1.15
N ALA A 424 24.56 0.09 -0.05
CA ALA A 424 25.94 -0.29 0.26
C ALA A 424 26.07 -1.81 0.46
N LEU A 425 25.13 -2.43 1.21
CA LEU A 425 25.06 -3.89 1.38
C LEU A 425 24.90 -4.60 0.03
N TYR A 426 23.94 -4.20 -0.78
CA TYR A 426 23.67 -4.82 -2.07
C TYR A 426 24.82 -4.61 -3.07
N THR A 427 25.53 -3.49 -2.97
CA THR A 427 26.73 -3.24 -3.80
C THR A 427 27.89 -4.15 -3.39
N LEU A 428 28.07 -4.41 -2.09
CA LEU A 428 29.09 -5.32 -1.57
C LEU A 428 28.75 -6.80 -1.85
N PHE A 429 27.47 -7.14 -1.81
CA PHE A 429 26.95 -8.50 -1.93
C PHE A 429 25.81 -8.59 -2.96
N PRO A 430 26.09 -8.37 -4.26
CA PRO A 430 25.06 -8.30 -5.30
C PRO A 430 24.37 -9.64 -5.59
N ASP A 431 24.89 -10.74 -5.07
CA ASP A 431 24.33 -12.09 -5.11
C ASP A 431 23.44 -12.42 -3.89
N ASN A 432 23.30 -11.49 -2.95
CA ASN A 432 22.43 -11.66 -1.79
C ASN A 432 21.05 -11.07 -2.09
N LEU A 433 20.06 -11.95 -2.23
CA LEU A 433 18.68 -11.59 -2.53
C LEU A 433 18.05 -10.69 -1.46
N GLU A 434 18.32 -10.98 -0.16
CA GLU A 434 17.74 -10.26 0.97
C GLU A 434 18.08 -8.77 0.91
N TYR A 435 19.36 -8.45 0.68
CA TYR A 435 19.78 -7.03 0.63
C TYR A 435 19.19 -6.27 -0.54
N GLY A 436 18.95 -6.96 -1.67
CA GLY A 436 18.22 -6.37 -2.79
C GLY A 436 16.74 -6.16 -2.51
N LEU A 437 16.10 -7.09 -1.82
CA LEU A 437 14.69 -6.97 -1.38
C LEU A 437 14.53 -5.88 -0.32
N ASP A 438 15.45 -5.76 0.64
CA ASP A 438 15.45 -4.70 1.66
C ASP A 438 15.68 -3.32 1.04
N LEU A 439 16.58 -3.22 0.05
CA LEU A 439 16.78 -1.99 -0.70
C LEU A 439 15.50 -1.58 -1.44
N ALA A 440 14.86 -2.51 -2.14
CA ALA A 440 13.62 -2.24 -2.85
C ALA A 440 12.49 -1.85 -1.89
N LYS A 441 12.39 -2.53 -0.73
CA LYS A 441 11.46 -2.18 0.34
C LYS A 441 11.66 -0.75 0.83
N ALA A 442 12.89 -0.39 1.16
CA ALA A 442 13.18 0.96 1.65
C ALA A 442 12.90 2.04 0.59
N GLN A 443 13.16 1.75 -0.70
CA GLN A 443 12.83 2.65 -1.80
C GLN A 443 11.31 2.84 -1.97
N ASP A 444 10.54 1.79 -1.81
CA ASP A 444 9.08 1.82 -1.88
C ASP A 444 8.51 2.68 -0.75
N PHE A 445 8.88 2.41 0.49
CA PHE A 445 8.46 3.19 1.67
C PHE A 445 8.93 4.66 1.64
N ALA A 446 10.01 4.96 0.91
CA ALA A 446 10.43 6.35 0.66
C ALA A 446 9.60 7.06 -0.43
N GLY A 447 8.56 6.42 -0.99
CA GLY A 447 7.79 6.95 -2.11
C GLY A 447 8.55 6.96 -3.45
N ARG A 448 9.49 6.02 -3.64
CA ARG A 448 10.35 5.91 -4.84
C ARG A 448 10.10 4.58 -5.59
N PRO A 449 8.86 4.27 -5.99
CA PRO A 449 8.50 2.98 -6.59
C PRO A 449 9.28 2.68 -7.88
N SER A 450 9.63 3.69 -8.67
CA SER A 450 10.43 3.51 -9.88
C SER A 450 11.85 2.99 -9.60
N ASP A 451 12.46 3.43 -8.49
CA ASP A 451 13.77 2.94 -8.05
C ASP A 451 13.66 1.50 -7.53
N ALA A 452 12.60 1.21 -6.75
CA ALA A 452 12.28 -0.14 -6.28
C ALA A 452 12.14 -1.13 -7.44
N LEU A 453 11.33 -0.79 -8.45
CA LEU A 453 11.15 -1.60 -9.66
C LEU A 453 12.46 -1.83 -10.42
N SER A 454 13.34 -0.83 -10.50
CA SER A 454 14.66 -0.96 -11.12
C SER A 454 15.55 -1.94 -10.36
N THR A 455 15.53 -1.88 -9.03
CA THR A 455 16.27 -2.81 -8.16
C THR A 455 15.73 -4.24 -8.34
N LEU A 456 14.40 -4.42 -8.31
CA LEU A 456 13.73 -5.72 -8.49
C LEU A 456 14.00 -6.34 -9.87
N ALA A 457 14.00 -5.52 -10.92
CA ALA A 457 14.39 -5.96 -12.27
C ALA A 457 15.86 -6.42 -12.37
N THR A 458 16.72 -5.96 -11.46
CA THR A 458 18.09 -6.46 -11.35
C THR A 458 18.13 -7.80 -10.63
N LEU A 459 17.33 -7.98 -9.56
CA LEU A 459 17.20 -9.24 -8.85
C LEU A 459 16.66 -10.36 -9.76
N GLN A 460 15.70 -10.08 -10.63
CA GLN A 460 15.18 -11.05 -11.61
C GLN A 460 16.24 -11.60 -12.58
N LYS A 461 17.40 -10.92 -12.71
CA LYS A 461 18.52 -11.39 -13.55
C LYS A 461 19.48 -12.31 -12.80
N LEU A 462 19.32 -12.52 -11.51
CA LEU A 462 20.09 -13.51 -10.77
C LEU A 462 19.82 -14.91 -11.32
N PRO A 463 20.79 -15.81 -11.25
CA PRO A 463 20.57 -17.21 -11.63
C PRO A 463 19.44 -17.84 -10.82
N ALA A 464 18.71 -18.80 -11.42
CA ALA A 464 17.75 -19.59 -10.69
C ALA A 464 18.45 -20.40 -9.58
N PRO A 465 17.79 -20.59 -8.43
CA PRO A 465 16.41 -20.21 -8.13
C PRO A 465 16.23 -18.76 -7.64
N LEU A 466 17.31 -18.01 -7.35
CA LEU A 466 17.27 -16.67 -6.74
C LEU A 466 16.47 -15.67 -7.58
N GLY A 467 16.72 -15.60 -8.89
CA GLY A 467 16.02 -14.66 -9.79
C GLY A 467 14.55 -15.00 -10.02
N THR A 468 14.12 -16.19 -9.61
CA THR A 468 12.74 -16.66 -9.70
C THR A 468 12.04 -16.70 -8.33
N ASP A 469 12.65 -16.14 -7.29
CA ASP A 469 12.07 -16.10 -5.95
C ASP A 469 10.74 -15.34 -5.95
N PRO A 470 9.65 -15.92 -5.40
CA PRO A 470 8.31 -15.29 -5.36
C PRO A 470 8.29 -13.91 -4.69
N ARG A 471 9.18 -13.67 -3.73
CA ARG A 471 9.26 -12.40 -2.99
C ARG A 471 9.60 -11.21 -3.88
N ILE A 472 10.27 -11.45 -5.02
CA ILE A 472 10.54 -10.39 -6.00
C ILE A 472 9.22 -9.88 -6.59
N ASP A 473 8.32 -10.79 -6.98
CA ASP A 473 7.03 -10.41 -7.57
C ASP A 473 6.10 -9.77 -6.53
N LEU A 474 6.13 -10.25 -5.28
CA LEU A 474 5.42 -9.60 -4.17
C LEU A 474 5.88 -8.17 -3.93
N ARG A 475 7.18 -7.90 -4.03
CA ARG A 475 7.71 -6.53 -3.93
C ARG A 475 7.37 -5.68 -5.16
N ILE A 476 7.29 -6.28 -6.36
CA ILE A 476 6.79 -5.59 -7.56
C ILE A 476 5.33 -5.19 -7.35
N SER A 477 4.48 -6.10 -6.85
CA SER A 477 3.09 -5.79 -6.53
C SER A 477 3.00 -4.63 -5.55
N SER A 478 3.71 -4.67 -4.42
CA SER A 478 3.74 -3.57 -3.44
C SER A 478 4.06 -2.22 -4.10
N ALA A 479 5.12 -2.15 -4.89
CA ALA A 479 5.58 -0.91 -5.51
C ALA A 479 4.62 -0.32 -6.57
N ILE A 480 3.65 -1.09 -7.07
CA ILE A 480 2.69 -0.64 -8.10
C ILE A 480 1.24 -0.67 -7.63
N SER A 481 0.95 -1.17 -6.43
CA SER A 481 -0.41 -1.36 -5.92
C SER A 481 -1.25 -0.08 -5.97
N ASP A 482 -0.69 1.05 -5.56
CA ASP A 482 -1.39 2.34 -5.54
C ASP A 482 -1.62 2.93 -6.94
N SER A 483 -0.83 2.50 -7.93
CA SER A 483 -0.87 3.07 -9.28
C SER A 483 -1.58 2.20 -10.31
N ASP A 484 -1.58 0.87 -10.14
CA ASP A 484 -2.12 -0.10 -11.12
C ASP A 484 -2.45 -1.44 -10.47
N HIS A 485 -3.63 -1.53 -9.84
CA HIS A 485 -4.12 -2.75 -9.20
C HIS A 485 -4.16 -3.98 -10.14
N ALA A 486 -4.39 -3.78 -11.45
CA ALA A 486 -4.45 -4.91 -12.38
C ALA A 486 -3.07 -5.54 -12.59
N LYS A 487 -2.01 -4.73 -12.64
CA LYS A 487 -0.64 -5.26 -12.72
C LYS A 487 -0.17 -5.81 -11.38
N ALA A 488 -0.58 -5.20 -10.26
CA ALA A 488 -0.31 -5.73 -8.94
C ALA A 488 -0.87 -7.15 -8.81
N LEU A 489 -2.14 -7.34 -9.17
CA LEU A 489 -2.79 -8.66 -9.20
C LEU A 489 -2.02 -9.68 -10.04
N ALA A 490 -1.58 -9.29 -11.24
CA ALA A 490 -0.81 -10.19 -12.10
C ALA A 490 0.55 -10.59 -11.50
N ALA A 491 1.20 -9.68 -10.76
CA ALA A 491 2.45 -9.98 -10.06
C ALA A 491 2.21 -10.92 -8.86
N GLU A 492 1.11 -10.76 -8.14
CA GLU A 492 0.69 -11.61 -7.03
C GLU A 492 0.37 -13.04 -7.49
N GLU A 493 -0.40 -13.18 -8.58
CA GLU A 493 -0.66 -14.47 -9.22
C GLU A 493 0.66 -15.15 -9.67
N GLN A 494 1.60 -14.38 -10.23
CA GLN A 494 2.91 -14.89 -10.62
C GLN A 494 3.72 -15.34 -9.41
N ALA A 495 3.69 -14.59 -8.30
CA ALA A 495 4.33 -14.98 -7.04
C ALA A 495 3.76 -16.30 -6.51
N ALA A 496 2.43 -16.45 -6.51
CA ALA A 496 1.78 -17.69 -6.09
C ALA A 496 2.20 -18.89 -6.95
N GLN A 497 2.24 -18.73 -8.29
CA GLN A 497 2.68 -19.76 -9.21
C GLN A 497 4.14 -20.19 -8.97
N LYS A 498 5.05 -19.22 -8.78
CA LYS A 498 6.45 -19.50 -8.45
C LYS A 498 6.61 -20.17 -7.08
N GLY A 499 5.81 -19.77 -6.10
CA GLY A 499 5.75 -20.38 -4.78
C GLY A 499 5.31 -21.85 -4.85
N LEU A 500 4.27 -22.15 -5.63
CA LEU A 500 3.83 -23.51 -5.89
C LEU A 500 4.93 -24.36 -6.58
N ALA A 501 5.61 -23.78 -7.59
CA ALA A 501 6.69 -24.46 -8.31
C ALA A 501 7.90 -24.76 -7.43
N SER A 502 8.24 -23.88 -6.48
CA SER A 502 9.33 -24.07 -5.51
C SER A 502 8.91 -24.93 -4.29
N GLY A 503 7.62 -25.21 -4.12
CA GLY A 503 7.08 -25.89 -2.94
C GLY A 503 7.03 -25.02 -1.68
N SER A 504 7.14 -23.70 -1.83
CA SER A 504 7.15 -22.74 -0.73
C SER A 504 5.73 -22.30 -0.37
N LYS A 505 5.02 -23.12 0.38
CA LYS A 505 3.59 -22.91 0.71
C LYS A 505 3.32 -21.57 1.43
N LEU A 506 4.17 -21.18 2.38
CA LEU A 506 4.01 -19.91 3.08
C LEU A 506 4.22 -18.69 2.17
N LEU A 507 5.07 -18.79 1.14
CA LEU A 507 5.17 -17.75 0.12
C LEU A 507 3.92 -17.72 -0.78
N VAL A 508 3.31 -18.88 -1.05
CA VAL A 508 1.98 -18.94 -1.71
C VAL A 508 0.94 -18.24 -0.86
N ALA A 509 0.86 -18.52 0.45
CA ALA A 509 -0.09 -17.86 1.33
C ALA A 509 0.09 -16.33 1.35
N ARG A 510 1.32 -15.84 1.42
CA ARG A 510 1.62 -14.40 1.33
C ARG A 510 1.17 -13.80 0.00
N ALA A 511 1.37 -14.51 -1.11
CA ALA A 511 0.92 -14.06 -2.42
C ALA A 511 -0.61 -14.02 -2.51
N ARG A 512 -1.29 -15.07 -2.01
CA ARG A 512 -2.75 -15.14 -1.95
C ARG A 512 -3.34 -14.04 -1.05
N ARG A 513 -2.71 -13.74 0.09
CA ARG A 513 -3.09 -12.62 0.94
C ARG A 513 -3.06 -11.28 0.19
N SER A 514 -1.94 -11.00 -0.50
CA SER A 514 -1.84 -9.78 -1.31
C SER A 514 -2.90 -9.74 -2.41
N GLU A 515 -3.11 -10.87 -3.11
CA GLU A 515 -4.13 -11.04 -4.14
C GLU A 515 -5.55 -10.80 -3.58
N CYS A 516 -5.85 -11.33 -2.38
CA CYS A 516 -7.10 -11.08 -1.68
C CYS A 516 -7.32 -9.59 -1.43
N ALA A 517 -6.33 -8.89 -0.88
CA ALA A 517 -6.41 -7.45 -0.62
C ALA A 517 -6.61 -6.64 -1.91
N THR A 518 -5.88 -6.98 -2.98
CA THR A 518 -6.02 -6.33 -4.29
C THR A 518 -7.41 -6.58 -4.90
N LEU A 519 -7.94 -7.80 -4.82
CA LEU A 519 -9.28 -8.14 -5.29
C LEU A 519 -10.38 -7.42 -4.49
N ASN A 520 -10.20 -7.30 -3.17
CA ASN A 520 -11.10 -6.51 -2.32
C ASN A 520 -11.12 -5.04 -2.75
N ASN A 521 -9.95 -4.43 -2.99
CA ASN A 521 -9.85 -3.05 -3.46
C ASN A 521 -10.47 -2.84 -4.85
N LEU A 522 -10.42 -3.87 -5.71
CA LEU A 522 -11.08 -3.87 -7.03
C LEU A 522 -12.59 -4.16 -6.96
N GLY A 523 -13.16 -4.43 -5.79
CA GLY A 523 -14.56 -4.83 -5.62
C GLY A 523 -14.89 -6.22 -6.18
N ARG A 524 -13.87 -7.05 -6.52
CA ARG A 524 -14.03 -8.42 -7.06
C ARG A 524 -14.23 -9.44 -5.93
N LEU A 525 -15.20 -9.16 -5.06
CA LEU A 525 -15.39 -9.84 -3.76
C LEU A 525 -15.63 -11.35 -3.89
N ASN A 526 -16.33 -11.79 -4.94
CA ASN A 526 -16.59 -13.22 -5.17
C ASN A 526 -15.33 -14.01 -5.53
N GLU A 527 -14.29 -13.32 -6.01
CA GLU A 527 -12.99 -13.90 -6.31
C GLU A 527 -12.04 -13.75 -5.11
N ALA A 528 -12.13 -12.66 -4.37
CA ALA A 528 -11.31 -12.39 -3.18
C ALA A 528 -11.48 -13.46 -2.09
N ILE A 529 -12.72 -13.77 -1.70
CA ILE A 529 -13.01 -14.64 -0.55
C ILE A 529 -12.37 -16.02 -0.68
N PRO A 530 -12.50 -16.77 -1.79
CA PRO A 530 -11.82 -18.06 -1.94
C PRO A 530 -10.30 -17.97 -1.86
N VAL A 531 -9.72 -16.86 -2.33
CA VAL A 531 -8.27 -16.61 -2.29
C VAL A 531 -7.80 -16.38 -0.86
N CYS A 532 -8.53 -15.57 -0.07
CA CYS A 532 -8.26 -15.37 1.34
C CYS A 532 -8.39 -16.69 2.13
N GLU A 533 -9.43 -17.50 1.84
CA GLU A 533 -9.63 -18.80 2.47
C GLU A 533 -8.48 -19.77 2.17
N GLU A 534 -7.94 -19.76 0.94
CA GLU A 534 -6.73 -20.54 0.59
C GLU A 534 -5.52 -20.11 1.43
N ALA A 535 -5.26 -18.80 1.54
CA ALA A 535 -4.18 -18.27 2.36
C ALA A 535 -4.35 -18.67 3.83
N MET A 536 -5.55 -18.47 4.40
CA MET A 536 -5.89 -18.81 5.77
C MET A 536 -5.63 -20.28 6.10
N HIS A 537 -6.01 -21.20 5.20
CA HIS A 537 -5.77 -22.63 5.38
C HIS A 537 -4.29 -22.98 5.43
N ILE A 538 -3.47 -22.33 4.59
CA ILE A 538 -2.01 -22.54 4.58
C ILE A 538 -1.39 -22.00 5.86
N TYR A 539 -1.77 -20.80 6.31
CA TYR A 539 -1.31 -20.21 7.57
C TYR A 539 -1.68 -21.08 8.76
N ALA A 540 -2.92 -21.55 8.83
CA ALA A 540 -3.38 -22.46 9.88
C ALA A 540 -2.56 -23.76 9.92
N ALA A 541 -2.26 -24.35 8.77
CA ALA A 541 -1.45 -25.57 8.67
C ALA A 541 0.02 -25.36 9.11
N ALA A 542 0.53 -24.13 8.98
CA ALA A 542 1.87 -23.75 9.41
C ALA A 542 1.95 -23.30 10.88
N GLY A 543 0.79 -23.13 11.55
CA GLY A 543 0.69 -22.57 12.92
C GLY A 543 0.89 -21.05 12.96
N ASP A 544 0.75 -20.37 11.83
CA ASP A 544 0.79 -18.90 11.74
C ASP A 544 -0.60 -18.34 12.08
N HIS A 545 -0.87 -18.19 13.36
CA HIS A 545 -2.16 -17.67 13.86
C HIS A 545 -2.35 -16.17 13.55
N GLU A 546 -1.28 -15.41 13.37
CA GLU A 546 -1.37 -14.01 12.95
C GLU A 546 -1.86 -13.90 11.50
N GLY A 547 -1.30 -14.73 10.62
CA GLY A 547 -1.79 -14.85 9.24
C GLY A 547 -3.27 -15.23 9.20
N VAL A 548 -3.71 -16.21 10.02
CA VAL A 548 -5.12 -16.59 10.12
C VAL A 548 -6.01 -15.43 10.57
N ALA A 549 -5.61 -14.69 11.61
CA ALA A 549 -6.39 -13.56 12.13
C ALA A 549 -6.52 -12.43 11.08
N THR A 550 -5.45 -12.19 10.32
CA THR A 550 -5.46 -11.18 9.24
C THR A 550 -6.43 -11.59 8.13
N GLU A 551 -6.38 -12.85 7.67
CA GLU A 551 -7.30 -13.32 6.61
C GLU A 551 -8.76 -13.29 7.07
N LEU A 552 -9.06 -13.61 8.34
CA LEU A 552 -10.40 -13.47 8.90
C LEU A 552 -10.89 -12.03 8.82
N ASN A 553 -10.01 -11.04 9.10
CA ASN A 553 -10.32 -9.62 8.99
C ASN A 553 -10.59 -9.21 7.52
N ASP A 554 -9.79 -9.69 6.58
CA ASP A 554 -9.93 -9.39 5.14
C ASP A 554 -11.19 -10.02 4.54
N ILE A 555 -11.53 -11.27 4.92
CA ILE A 555 -12.79 -11.92 4.55
C ILE A 555 -13.98 -11.16 5.16
N ALA A 556 -13.87 -10.74 6.43
CA ALA A 556 -14.91 -9.95 7.08
C ALA A 556 -15.18 -8.65 6.33
N TYR A 557 -14.13 -7.94 5.91
CA TYR A 557 -14.24 -6.74 5.09
C TYR A 557 -14.95 -7.02 3.75
N ALA A 558 -14.59 -8.09 3.06
CA ALA A 558 -15.27 -8.51 1.84
C ALA A 558 -16.77 -8.81 2.07
N ARG A 559 -17.12 -9.43 3.21
CA ARG A 559 -18.52 -9.69 3.59
C ARG A 559 -19.30 -8.43 3.87
N VAL A 560 -18.67 -7.40 4.46
CA VAL A 560 -19.28 -6.07 4.59
C VAL A 560 -19.63 -5.50 3.22
N GLN A 561 -18.69 -5.50 2.32
CA GLN A 561 -18.89 -5.00 0.96
C GLN A 561 -20.00 -5.75 0.20
N GLN A 562 -20.21 -7.04 0.50
CA GLN A 562 -21.34 -7.83 -0.02
C GLN A 562 -22.66 -7.56 0.71
N GLY A 563 -22.67 -6.72 1.77
CA GLY A 563 -23.84 -6.47 2.60
C GLY A 563 -24.17 -7.59 3.60
N ASN A 564 -23.27 -8.55 3.84
CA ASN A 564 -23.47 -9.63 4.81
C ASN A 564 -22.91 -9.25 6.18
N LEU A 565 -23.52 -8.25 6.84
CA LEU A 565 -23.03 -7.69 8.09
C LEU A 565 -23.01 -8.71 9.24
N THR A 566 -23.95 -9.66 9.24
CA THR A 566 -24.03 -10.69 10.33
C THR A 566 -22.83 -11.64 10.30
N GLU A 567 -22.41 -12.08 9.13
CA GLU A 567 -21.23 -12.94 8.98
C GLU A 567 -19.95 -12.15 9.22
N ALA A 568 -19.86 -10.93 8.69
CA ALA A 568 -18.73 -10.04 8.90
C ALA A 568 -18.46 -9.79 10.38
N LYS A 569 -19.51 -9.51 11.18
CA LYS A 569 -19.39 -9.32 12.63
C LYS A 569 -18.74 -10.53 13.32
N LYS A 570 -19.17 -11.74 12.99
CA LYS A 570 -18.60 -12.97 13.57
C LYS A 570 -17.11 -13.13 13.21
N LEU A 571 -16.77 -12.88 11.95
CA LEU A 571 -15.39 -13.02 11.50
C LEU A 571 -14.46 -11.97 12.16
N PHE A 572 -14.92 -10.73 12.34
CA PHE A 572 -14.16 -9.72 13.08
C PHE A 572 -14.03 -10.08 14.57
N GLU A 573 -15.08 -10.61 15.21
CA GLU A 573 -15.01 -11.07 16.60
C GLU A 573 -13.98 -12.19 16.75
N GLU A 574 -13.94 -13.14 15.81
CA GLU A 574 -12.97 -14.23 15.78
C GLU A 574 -11.55 -13.72 15.51
N ALA A 575 -11.35 -12.81 14.56
CA ALA A 575 -10.07 -12.17 14.30
C ALA A 575 -9.54 -11.42 15.52
N ALA A 576 -10.38 -10.61 16.16
CA ALA A 576 -10.02 -9.88 17.37
C ALA A 576 -9.63 -10.82 18.53
N GLN A 577 -10.29 -11.98 18.65
CA GLN A 577 -9.95 -12.98 19.66
C GLN A 577 -8.58 -13.60 19.38
N ASN A 578 -8.30 -13.98 18.14
CA ASN A 578 -6.99 -14.52 17.74
C ASN A 578 -5.86 -13.51 18.01
N PHE A 579 -6.04 -12.23 17.64
CA PHE A 579 -5.05 -11.19 17.95
C PHE A 579 -4.85 -10.97 19.46
N ARG A 580 -5.92 -11.11 20.29
CA ARG A 580 -5.78 -11.05 21.76
C ARG A 580 -4.93 -12.20 22.31
N GLU A 581 -5.12 -13.40 21.80
CA GLU A 581 -4.35 -14.59 22.21
C GLU A 581 -2.87 -14.45 21.83
N LEU A 582 -2.59 -13.79 20.70
CA LEU A 582 -1.23 -13.49 20.26
C LEU A 582 -0.58 -12.30 20.99
N GLY A 583 -1.33 -11.55 21.80
CA GLY A 583 -0.84 -10.32 22.45
C GLY A 583 -0.56 -9.18 21.46
N ASN A 584 -1.13 -9.26 20.26
CA ASN A 584 -1.02 -8.21 19.22
C ASN A 584 -2.10 -7.15 19.45
N ASP A 585 -1.79 -6.14 20.27
CA ASP A 585 -2.76 -5.09 20.61
C ASP A 585 -3.12 -4.21 19.42
N ASP A 586 -2.25 -4.07 18.42
CA ASP A 586 -2.51 -3.34 17.19
C ASP A 586 -3.57 -4.05 16.34
N GLY A 587 -3.38 -5.35 16.10
CA GLY A 587 -4.36 -6.18 15.40
C GLY A 587 -5.73 -6.19 16.08
N VAL A 588 -5.74 -6.22 17.44
CA VAL A 588 -7.00 -6.09 18.20
C VAL A 588 -7.65 -4.74 17.97
N ALA A 589 -6.88 -3.62 18.03
CA ALA A 589 -7.41 -2.28 17.88
C ALA A 589 -8.00 -2.05 16.50
N SER A 590 -7.27 -2.43 15.46
CA SER A 590 -7.68 -2.33 14.06
C SER A 590 -8.97 -3.13 13.79
N THR A 591 -9.00 -4.39 14.24
CA THR A 591 -10.20 -5.24 14.07
C THR A 591 -11.41 -4.70 14.81
N LEU A 592 -11.22 -4.20 16.05
CA LEU A 592 -12.32 -3.58 16.81
C LEU A 592 -12.80 -2.28 16.20
N ALA A 593 -11.90 -1.48 15.59
CA ALA A 593 -12.27 -0.26 14.88
C ALA A 593 -13.15 -0.58 13.67
N ASN A 594 -12.78 -1.59 12.88
CA ASN A 594 -13.57 -2.07 11.74
C ASN A 594 -14.94 -2.59 12.20
N LEU A 595 -14.96 -3.43 13.23
CA LEU A 595 -16.21 -3.96 13.81
C LEU A 595 -17.10 -2.83 14.33
N ALA A 596 -16.53 -1.83 15.01
CA ALA A 596 -17.29 -0.68 15.51
C ALA A 596 -17.92 0.13 14.38
N GLY A 597 -17.18 0.33 13.27
CA GLY A 597 -17.69 0.98 12.08
C GLY A 597 -18.93 0.26 11.53
N ILE A 598 -18.86 -1.06 11.37
CA ILE A 598 -19.99 -1.85 10.86
C ILE A 598 -21.18 -1.83 11.79
N VAL A 599 -20.95 -1.99 13.08
CA VAL A 599 -22.01 -1.94 14.10
C VAL A 599 -22.68 -0.55 14.13
N TYR A 600 -21.91 0.50 13.85
CA TYR A 600 -22.45 1.85 13.68
C TYR A 600 -23.31 1.96 12.42
N LEU A 601 -22.84 1.46 11.26
CA LEU A 601 -23.60 1.47 10.02
C LEU A 601 -24.90 0.65 10.11
N ASP A 602 -24.89 -0.46 10.87
CA ASP A 602 -26.09 -1.27 11.19
C ASP A 602 -27.07 -0.56 12.15
N GLY A 603 -26.66 0.54 12.75
CA GLY A 603 -27.49 1.39 13.61
C GLY A 603 -27.42 1.05 15.10
N ASN A 604 -26.48 0.22 15.56
CA ASN A 604 -26.30 -0.08 16.97
C ASN A 604 -25.26 0.85 17.62
N LEU A 605 -25.65 2.12 17.81
CA LEU A 605 -24.74 3.17 18.31
C LEU A 605 -24.16 2.88 19.70
N ALA A 606 -24.88 2.15 20.54
CA ALA A 606 -24.44 1.84 21.89
C ALA A 606 -23.29 0.81 21.91
N GLU A 607 -23.39 -0.22 21.06
CA GLU A 607 -22.35 -1.24 20.91
C GLU A 607 -21.13 -0.67 20.19
N ALA A 608 -21.33 0.08 19.09
CA ALA A 608 -20.26 0.75 18.37
C ALA A 608 -19.41 1.64 19.30
N LYS A 609 -20.08 2.43 20.18
CA LYS A 609 -19.36 3.27 21.16
C LYS A 609 -18.48 2.44 22.09
N LYS A 610 -18.95 1.28 22.57
CA LYS A 610 -18.16 0.39 23.45
C LYS A 610 -16.92 -0.13 22.73
N LEU A 611 -17.06 -0.52 21.45
CA LEU A 611 -15.96 -1.03 20.65
C LEU A 611 -14.92 0.06 20.39
N PHE A 612 -15.33 1.29 20.07
CA PHE A 612 -14.42 2.42 19.96
C PHE A 612 -13.70 2.71 21.28
N ASP A 613 -14.43 2.69 22.41
CA ASP A 613 -13.84 2.90 23.75
C ASP A 613 -12.86 1.79 24.15
N GLU A 614 -13.00 0.59 23.58
CA GLU A 614 -12.06 -0.53 23.75
C GLU A 614 -10.84 -0.44 22.84
N ALA A 615 -10.98 0.06 21.61
CA ALA A 615 -9.91 0.16 20.62
C ALA A 615 -8.93 1.32 20.92
N ILE A 616 -9.43 2.51 21.28
CA ILE A 616 -8.61 3.70 21.53
C ILE A 616 -7.43 3.45 22.50
N PRO A 617 -7.63 2.89 23.71
CA PRO A 617 -6.52 2.67 24.63
C PRO A 617 -5.48 1.69 24.10
N ARG A 618 -5.84 0.79 23.17
CA ARG A 618 -4.90 -0.12 22.53
C ARG A 618 -4.02 0.60 21.51
N TYR A 619 -4.59 1.41 20.62
CA TYR A 619 -3.81 2.25 19.74
C TYR A 619 -2.84 3.14 20.50
N ARG A 620 -3.27 3.74 21.60
CA ARG A 620 -2.39 4.52 22.50
C ARG A 620 -1.29 3.69 23.13
N LYS A 621 -1.57 2.43 23.50
CA LYS A 621 -0.59 1.52 24.11
C LYS A 621 0.51 1.12 23.14
N VAL A 622 0.19 0.95 21.86
CA VAL A 622 1.15 0.65 20.79
C VAL A 622 1.74 1.91 20.16
N GLU A 623 1.25 3.09 20.54
CA GLU A 623 1.63 4.41 20.01
C GLU A 623 1.31 4.57 18.50
N ASP A 624 0.31 3.83 17.98
CA ASP A 624 -0.19 4.01 16.63
C ASP A 624 -1.10 5.24 16.57
N SER A 625 -0.50 6.36 16.20
CA SER A 625 -1.19 7.65 16.04
C SER A 625 -2.04 7.73 14.77
N GLU A 626 -1.71 6.98 13.73
CA GLU A 626 -2.44 6.96 12.46
C GLU A 626 -3.74 6.17 12.62
N GLY A 627 -3.65 4.96 13.18
CA GLY A 627 -4.83 4.15 13.49
C GLY A 627 -5.77 4.84 14.49
N GLU A 628 -5.23 5.49 15.56
CA GLU A 628 -6.05 6.29 16.47
C GLU A 628 -6.76 7.44 15.74
N ALA A 629 -6.06 8.19 14.88
CA ALA A 629 -6.64 9.32 14.16
C ALA A 629 -7.76 8.89 13.22
N LEU A 630 -7.58 7.78 12.49
CA LEU A 630 -8.61 7.23 11.59
C LEU A 630 -9.83 6.73 12.36
N LEU A 631 -9.63 6.05 13.50
CA LEU A 631 -10.75 5.63 14.35
C LEU A 631 -11.55 6.84 14.86
N LEU A 632 -10.88 7.94 15.21
CA LEU A 632 -11.54 9.15 15.71
C LEU A 632 -12.46 9.81 14.67
N VAL A 633 -12.27 9.58 13.36
CA VAL A 633 -13.22 9.99 12.30
C VAL A 633 -14.58 9.34 12.56
N ASN A 634 -14.61 8.02 12.65
CA ASN A 634 -15.85 7.26 12.85
C ASN A 634 -16.51 7.52 14.21
N LEU A 635 -15.70 7.72 15.25
CA LEU A 635 -16.21 8.09 16.57
C LEU A 635 -16.87 9.46 16.57
N ALA A 636 -16.33 10.44 15.83
CA ALA A 636 -16.90 11.79 15.71
C ALA A 636 -18.25 11.74 14.98
N ALA A 637 -18.37 10.98 13.89
CA ALA A 637 -19.64 10.74 13.19
C ALA A 637 -20.70 10.15 14.13
N LEU A 638 -20.35 9.09 14.86
CA LEU A 638 -21.25 8.48 15.86
C LEU A 638 -21.68 9.47 16.94
N GLN A 639 -20.76 10.30 17.46
CA GLN A 639 -21.08 11.31 18.47
C GLN A 639 -22.02 12.38 17.93
N THR A 640 -21.84 12.80 16.69
CA THR A 640 -22.70 13.77 16.00
C THR A 640 -24.12 13.23 15.86
N ASP A 641 -24.29 11.97 15.45
CA ASP A 641 -25.57 11.31 15.32
C ASP A 641 -26.29 11.11 16.66
N ARG A 642 -25.53 10.98 17.74
CA ARG A 642 -26.04 10.96 19.13
C ARG A 642 -26.35 12.34 19.70
N ALA A 643 -26.19 13.41 18.91
CA ALA A 643 -26.29 14.80 19.34
C ALA A 643 -25.32 15.15 20.49
N GLU A 644 -24.14 14.56 20.51
CA GLU A 644 -23.03 14.83 21.44
C GLU A 644 -22.02 15.80 20.77
N LEU A 645 -22.51 16.95 20.22
CA LEU A 645 -21.80 17.79 19.25
C LEU A 645 -20.46 18.32 19.78
N ARG A 646 -20.39 18.75 21.05
CA ARG A 646 -19.13 19.19 21.67
C ARG A 646 -18.09 18.07 21.79
N ALA A 647 -18.55 16.86 22.05
CA ALA A 647 -17.66 15.69 22.09
C ALA A 647 -17.12 15.40 20.70
N ALA A 648 -17.97 15.46 19.67
CA ALA A 648 -17.58 15.30 18.27
C ALA A 648 -16.55 16.34 17.84
N GLU A 649 -16.78 17.63 18.11
CA GLU A 649 -15.79 18.69 17.84
C GLU A 649 -14.44 18.41 18.52
N HIS A 650 -14.46 18.00 19.80
CA HIS A 650 -13.24 17.68 20.55
C HIS A 650 -12.52 16.47 19.96
N THR A 651 -13.28 15.42 19.59
CA THR A 651 -12.75 14.19 18.96
C THR A 651 -12.10 14.51 17.61
N CYS A 652 -12.73 15.32 16.75
CA CYS A 652 -12.13 15.78 15.49
C CYS A 652 -10.83 16.58 15.74
N GLN A 653 -10.81 17.48 16.71
CA GLN A 653 -9.60 18.26 17.06
C GLN A 653 -8.46 17.37 17.54
N GLN A 654 -8.75 16.35 18.36
CA GLN A 654 -7.76 15.35 18.78
C GLN A 654 -7.20 14.57 17.59
N GLY A 655 -8.08 14.06 16.73
CA GLY A 655 -7.68 13.34 15.51
C GLY A 655 -6.83 14.22 14.58
N LEU A 656 -7.23 15.48 14.35
CA LEU A 656 -6.48 16.43 13.54
C LEU A 656 -5.07 16.67 14.09
N ALA A 657 -4.91 16.79 15.42
CA ALA A 657 -3.60 16.96 16.04
C ALA A 657 -2.70 15.71 15.82
N LEU A 658 -3.29 14.49 15.83
CA LEU A 658 -2.58 13.24 15.52
C LEU A 658 -2.18 13.20 14.04
N ALA A 659 -3.13 13.36 13.12
CA ALA A 659 -2.90 13.31 11.68
C ALA A 659 -1.95 14.41 11.17
N GLN A 660 -1.88 15.57 11.84
CA GLN A 660 -0.90 16.60 11.56
C GLN A 660 0.52 16.21 11.98
N ARG A 661 0.67 15.52 13.11
CA ARG A 661 1.98 15.02 13.57
C ARG A 661 2.57 13.96 12.63
N THR A 662 1.71 13.11 12.06
CA THR A 662 2.11 12.06 11.13
C THR A 662 2.16 12.56 9.67
N ASN A 663 1.76 13.82 9.41
CA ASN A 663 1.61 14.39 8.06
C ASN A 663 0.63 13.60 7.18
N ASP A 664 -0.34 12.91 7.80
CA ASP A 664 -1.39 12.16 7.10
C ASP A 664 -2.49 13.12 6.60
N LYS A 665 -2.34 13.59 5.37
CA LYS A 665 -3.28 14.52 4.72
C LYS A 665 -4.62 13.88 4.41
N HIS A 666 -4.63 12.57 4.17
CA HIS A 666 -5.84 11.79 3.91
C HIS A 666 -6.79 11.85 5.12
N THR A 667 -6.32 11.41 6.27
CA THR A 667 -7.09 11.43 7.52
C THR A 667 -7.42 12.87 7.97
N GLN A 668 -6.53 13.85 7.74
CA GLN A 668 -6.85 15.27 7.97
C GLN A 668 -8.07 15.72 7.14
N GLY A 669 -8.16 15.30 5.86
CA GLY A 669 -9.29 15.60 4.99
C GLY A 669 -10.61 15.07 5.54
N TYR A 670 -10.64 13.84 6.04
CA TYR A 670 -11.82 13.24 6.68
C TYR A 670 -12.20 13.97 7.98
N LEU A 671 -11.26 14.19 8.87
CA LEU A 671 -11.53 14.86 10.16
C LEU A 671 -12.04 16.30 10.00
N LEU A 672 -11.56 17.02 8.97
CA LEU A 672 -12.09 18.34 8.64
C LEU A 672 -13.53 18.26 8.11
N ALA A 673 -13.85 17.26 7.30
CA ALA A 673 -15.20 17.01 6.84
C ALA A 673 -16.13 16.65 8.01
N GLU A 674 -15.72 15.71 8.86
CA GLU A 674 -16.50 15.33 10.04
C GLU A 674 -16.68 16.48 11.06
N LEU A 675 -15.73 17.40 11.17
CA LEU A 675 -15.85 18.58 12.01
C LEU A 675 -16.93 19.56 11.50
N GLY A 676 -17.19 19.56 10.19
CA GLY A 676 -18.14 20.47 9.57
C GLY A 676 -19.59 20.20 10.00
N ASP A 677 -20.01 18.95 10.19
CA ASP A 677 -21.39 18.58 10.52
C ASP A 677 -21.81 19.03 11.95
N PRO A 678 -21.08 18.74 13.04
CA PRO A 678 -21.42 19.25 14.35
C PRO A 678 -21.47 20.79 14.38
N LEU A 679 -20.55 21.49 13.70
CA LEU A 679 -20.58 22.95 13.58
C LEU A 679 -21.83 23.46 12.85
N MET A 680 -22.25 22.81 11.76
CA MET A 680 -23.47 23.14 11.03
C MET A 680 -24.70 22.93 11.92
N ARG A 681 -24.80 21.80 12.61
CA ARG A 681 -25.90 21.46 13.53
C ARG A 681 -25.99 22.43 14.72
N GLU A 682 -24.87 22.94 15.21
CA GLU A 682 -24.83 24.02 16.19
C GLU A 682 -25.33 25.38 15.64
N GLY A 683 -25.35 25.53 14.31
CA GLY A 683 -25.69 26.78 13.63
C GLY A 683 -24.50 27.71 13.38
N LYS A 684 -23.26 27.21 13.55
CA LYS A 684 -21.99 27.89 13.25
C LYS A 684 -21.63 27.78 11.77
N LEU A 685 -22.53 28.27 10.88
CA LEU A 685 -22.45 28.00 9.44
C LEU A 685 -21.13 28.49 8.80
N ALA A 686 -20.62 29.66 9.23
CA ALA A 686 -19.37 30.21 8.69
C ALA A 686 -18.15 29.36 9.07
N GLU A 687 -18.13 28.79 10.28
CA GLU A 687 -17.05 27.91 10.74
C GLU A 687 -17.12 26.54 10.01
N SER A 688 -18.33 25.99 9.86
CA SER A 688 -18.58 24.79 9.10
C SER A 688 -18.10 24.92 7.63
N ARG A 689 -18.46 26.05 6.97
CA ARG A 689 -17.99 26.35 5.60
C ARG A 689 -16.46 26.32 5.51
N LYS A 690 -15.80 26.98 6.45
CA LYS A 690 -14.34 27.06 6.46
C LYS A 690 -13.68 25.68 6.52
N VAL A 691 -14.15 24.78 7.39
CA VAL A 691 -13.54 23.45 7.53
C VAL A 691 -13.88 22.55 6.34
N TYR A 692 -15.08 22.64 5.75
CA TYR A 692 -15.40 21.93 4.52
C TYR A 692 -14.56 22.38 3.31
N GLU A 693 -14.32 23.70 3.17
CA GLU A 693 -13.42 24.24 2.15
C GLU A 693 -11.97 23.79 2.35
N GLN A 694 -11.51 23.70 3.60
CA GLN A 694 -10.20 23.16 3.92
C GLN A 694 -10.10 21.67 3.59
N SER A 695 -11.13 20.88 3.92
CA SER A 695 -11.21 19.47 3.52
C SER A 695 -11.13 19.30 2.01
N LEU A 696 -11.94 20.05 1.27
CA LEU A 696 -11.96 20.02 -0.20
C LEU A 696 -10.59 20.40 -0.80
N ALA A 697 -9.95 21.44 -0.28
CA ALA A 697 -8.65 21.89 -0.74
C ALA A 697 -7.58 20.80 -0.52
N LEU A 698 -7.59 20.18 0.65
CA LEU A 698 -6.63 19.14 1.02
C LEU A 698 -6.81 17.86 0.17
N ARG A 699 -8.06 17.41 -0.02
CA ARG A 699 -8.40 16.26 -0.87
C ARG A 699 -8.02 16.48 -2.34
N ASN A 700 -8.16 17.71 -2.84
CA ASN A 700 -7.68 18.08 -4.17
C ASN A 700 -6.13 18.08 -4.25
N GLU A 701 -5.44 18.51 -3.21
CA GLU A 701 -3.97 18.48 -3.14
C GLU A 701 -3.43 17.07 -3.27
N VAL A 702 -4.07 16.10 -2.58
CA VAL A 702 -3.68 14.69 -2.65
C VAL A 702 -4.33 13.93 -3.81
N SER A 703 -5.06 14.62 -4.69
CA SER A 703 -5.70 14.06 -5.89
C SER A 703 -6.82 13.03 -5.63
N GLU A 704 -7.46 13.10 -4.49
CA GLU A 704 -8.58 12.26 -4.10
C GLU A 704 -9.90 12.78 -4.68
N LYS A 705 -10.19 12.44 -5.91
CA LYS A 705 -11.37 12.95 -6.63
C LYS A 705 -12.68 12.59 -5.96
N GLN A 706 -12.80 11.33 -5.51
CA GLN A 706 -14.02 10.78 -4.92
C GLN A 706 -14.38 11.52 -3.62
N THR A 707 -13.45 11.55 -2.67
CA THR A 707 -13.67 12.21 -1.38
C THR A 707 -13.78 13.74 -1.50
N ALA A 708 -13.17 14.32 -2.56
CA ALA A 708 -13.39 15.71 -2.91
C ALA A 708 -14.85 15.94 -3.38
N ALA A 709 -15.50 14.98 -4.06
CA ALA A 709 -16.92 15.04 -4.40
C ALA A 709 -17.79 15.02 -3.15
N GLU A 710 -17.48 14.21 -2.15
CA GLU A 710 -18.15 14.21 -0.84
C GLU A 710 -18.06 15.60 -0.17
N SER A 711 -16.86 16.21 -0.14
CA SER A 711 -16.71 17.56 0.43
C SER A 711 -17.55 18.62 -0.31
N ARG A 712 -17.72 18.47 -1.64
CA ARG A 712 -18.63 19.34 -2.41
C ARG A 712 -20.10 19.15 -2.03
N ILE A 713 -20.52 17.92 -1.70
CA ILE A 713 -21.86 17.59 -1.22
C ILE A 713 -22.13 18.18 0.16
N TYR A 714 -21.17 18.13 1.08
CA TYR A 714 -21.31 18.78 2.40
C TYR A 714 -21.41 20.31 2.26
N LEU A 715 -20.66 20.90 1.35
CA LEU A 715 -20.80 22.34 1.02
C LEU A 715 -22.15 22.64 0.36
N ALA A 716 -22.73 21.75 -0.44
CA ALA A 716 -24.06 21.90 -1.01
C ALA A 716 -25.15 21.84 0.07
N GLU A 717 -25.04 20.92 1.04
CA GLU A 717 -25.96 20.88 2.18
C GLU A 717 -25.92 22.19 2.98
N LEU A 718 -24.73 22.68 3.27
CA LEU A 718 -24.53 23.94 3.96
C LEU A 718 -25.12 25.14 3.17
N ALA A 719 -25.01 25.13 1.84
CA ALA A 719 -25.57 26.18 0.97
C ALA A 719 -27.11 26.25 1.05
N ILE A 720 -27.81 25.12 1.27
CA ILE A 720 -29.23 25.14 1.56
C ILE A 720 -29.52 25.94 2.84
N GLU A 721 -28.75 25.73 3.90
CA GLU A 721 -28.95 26.40 5.16
C GLU A 721 -28.58 27.90 5.12
N GLU A 722 -27.78 28.30 4.16
CA GLU A 722 -27.43 29.71 3.88
C GLU A 722 -28.40 30.40 2.91
N GLY A 723 -29.35 29.63 2.33
CA GLY A 723 -30.36 30.14 1.40
C GLY A 723 -29.95 30.13 -0.09
N HIS A 724 -28.88 29.40 -0.42
CA HIS A 724 -28.35 29.26 -1.79
C HIS A 724 -28.75 27.93 -2.43
N ALA A 725 -30.07 27.62 -2.42
CA ALA A 725 -30.61 26.34 -2.84
C ALA A 725 -30.30 25.98 -4.31
N ALA A 726 -30.24 26.97 -5.22
CA ALA A 726 -29.94 26.74 -6.63
C ALA A 726 -28.48 26.26 -6.85
N ASP A 727 -27.52 26.77 -6.06
CA ASP A 727 -26.12 26.31 -6.10
C ASP A 727 -26.00 24.89 -5.54
N ALA A 728 -26.79 24.60 -4.48
CA ALA A 728 -26.84 23.26 -3.91
C ALA A 728 -27.44 22.23 -4.87
N GLU A 729 -28.57 22.61 -5.59
CA GLU A 729 -29.17 21.75 -6.63
C GLU A 729 -28.10 21.35 -7.68
N LYS A 730 -27.38 22.35 -8.20
CA LYS A 730 -26.36 22.12 -9.22
C LYS A 730 -25.27 21.16 -8.71
N SER A 731 -24.70 21.47 -7.55
CA SER A 731 -23.61 20.65 -6.97
C SER A 731 -24.07 19.22 -6.68
N ALA A 732 -25.30 19.04 -6.17
CA ALA A 732 -25.82 17.71 -5.89
C ALA A 732 -26.06 16.90 -7.17
N ARG A 733 -26.56 17.52 -8.24
CA ARG A 733 -26.74 16.85 -9.54
C ARG A 733 -25.40 16.42 -10.14
N ASP A 734 -24.41 17.30 -10.11
CA ASP A 734 -23.07 17.01 -10.64
C ASP A 734 -22.44 15.84 -9.87
N ALA A 735 -22.54 15.84 -8.54
CA ALA A 735 -22.01 14.77 -7.69
C ALA A 735 -22.74 13.43 -7.88
N MET A 736 -24.07 13.43 -8.03
CA MET A 736 -24.82 12.19 -8.32
C MET A 736 -24.37 11.52 -9.63
N VAL A 737 -24.02 12.30 -10.65
CA VAL A 737 -23.48 11.75 -11.91
C VAL A 737 -22.12 11.12 -11.67
N GLU A 738 -21.26 11.78 -10.89
CA GLU A 738 -19.92 11.29 -10.55
C GLU A 738 -20.00 10.00 -9.73
N PHE A 739 -20.80 9.97 -8.65
CA PHE A 739 -20.98 8.80 -7.79
C PHE A 739 -21.60 7.61 -8.50
N ARG A 740 -22.60 7.85 -9.35
CA ARG A 740 -23.20 6.80 -10.18
C ARG A 740 -22.19 6.20 -11.16
N GLY A 741 -21.37 7.04 -11.78
CA GLY A 741 -20.26 6.60 -12.65
C GLY A 741 -19.24 5.76 -11.91
N GLY A 742 -19.00 6.05 -10.63
CA GLY A 742 -18.12 5.31 -9.72
C GLY A 742 -18.79 4.13 -9.01
N GLN A 743 -20.07 3.86 -9.24
CA GLN A 743 -20.87 2.81 -8.56
C GLN A 743 -20.94 2.98 -7.03
N GLN A 744 -20.94 4.22 -6.54
CA GLN A 744 -20.92 4.60 -5.14
C GLN A 744 -22.34 4.85 -4.62
N ALA A 745 -23.06 3.79 -4.32
CA ALA A 745 -24.49 3.84 -3.98
C ALA A 745 -24.80 4.68 -2.73
N ASP A 746 -23.96 4.64 -1.71
CA ASP A 746 -24.13 5.40 -0.47
C ASP A 746 -23.96 6.90 -0.69
N ASP A 747 -22.93 7.29 -1.44
CA ASP A 747 -22.67 8.70 -1.77
C ASP A 747 -23.71 9.25 -2.74
N GLU A 748 -24.16 8.43 -3.71
CA GLU A 748 -25.27 8.76 -4.60
C GLU A 748 -26.54 9.04 -3.80
N LEU A 749 -26.85 8.20 -2.79
CA LEU A 749 -28.03 8.37 -1.95
C LEU A 749 -27.93 9.62 -1.04
N THR A 750 -26.74 9.92 -0.53
CA THR A 750 -26.45 11.15 0.22
C THR A 750 -26.66 12.37 -0.66
N ALA A 751 -26.12 12.38 -1.87
CA ALA A 751 -26.31 13.47 -2.82
C ALA A 751 -27.78 13.61 -3.25
N ALA A 752 -28.52 12.51 -3.40
CA ALA A 752 -29.96 12.52 -3.70
C ALA A 752 -30.78 13.16 -2.56
N ALA A 753 -30.46 12.86 -1.31
CA ALA A 753 -31.11 13.49 -0.15
C ALA A 753 -30.94 15.03 -0.19
N ILE A 754 -29.73 15.50 -0.43
CA ILE A 754 -29.40 16.93 -0.52
C ILE A 754 -30.05 17.56 -1.74
N LEU A 755 -30.10 16.90 -2.90
CA LEU A 755 -30.82 17.34 -4.08
C LEU A 755 -32.31 17.52 -3.80
N ILE A 756 -32.93 16.56 -3.10
CA ILE A 756 -34.35 16.65 -2.71
C ILE A 756 -34.58 17.88 -1.83
N GLU A 757 -33.76 18.12 -0.83
CA GLU A 757 -33.88 19.27 0.08
C GLU A 757 -33.68 20.61 -0.68
N ALA A 758 -32.71 20.68 -1.60
CA ALA A 758 -32.48 21.85 -2.44
C ALA A 758 -33.69 22.15 -3.32
N LEU A 759 -34.26 21.14 -4.01
CA LEU A 759 -35.45 21.28 -4.84
C LEU A 759 -36.69 21.73 -4.03
N LEU A 760 -36.82 21.20 -2.81
CA LEU A 760 -37.91 21.64 -1.91
C LEU A 760 -37.72 23.08 -1.45
N ALA A 761 -36.51 23.53 -1.19
CA ALA A 761 -36.22 24.93 -0.84
C ALA A 761 -36.51 25.90 -1.99
N GLU A 762 -36.35 25.45 -3.24
CA GLU A 762 -36.74 26.21 -4.44
C GLU A 762 -38.23 26.11 -4.81
N GLY A 763 -39.01 25.29 -4.09
CA GLY A 763 -40.43 25.07 -4.38
C GLY A 763 -40.72 24.09 -5.54
N LYS A 764 -39.70 23.33 -6.00
CA LYS A 764 -39.78 22.37 -7.12
C LYS A 764 -40.23 20.97 -6.61
N ALA A 765 -41.44 20.92 -6.02
CA ALA A 765 -41.94 19.69 -5.36
C ALA A 765 -42.11 18.50 -6.32
N SER A 766 -42.41 18.73 -7.61
CA SER A 766 -42.50 17.66 -8.62
C SER A 766 -41.12 17.01 -8.84
N ASP A 767 -40.10 17.84 -9.08
CA ASP A 767 -38.74 17.36 -9.37
C ASP A 767 -38.13 16.62 -8.16
N ALA A 768 -38.45 17.09 -6.94
CA ALA A 768 -38.07 16.41 -5.70
C ALA A 768 -38.70 15.00 -5.63
N LYS A 769 -40.02 14.89 -5.96
CA LYS A 769 -40.70 13.60 -5.99
C LYS A 769 -40.13 12.67 -7.08
N ASP A 770 -39.83 13.20 -8.27
CA ASP A 770 -39.24 12.43 -9.35
C ASP A 770 -37.84 11.90 -8.98
N THR A 771 -37.10 12.66 -8.18
CA THR A 771 -35.81 12.21 -7.61
C THR A 771 -36.04 11.06 -6.65
N VAL A 772 -37.01 11.13 -5.74
CA VAL A 772 -37.35 10.03 -4.82
C VAL A 772 -37.72 8.75 -5.60
N ASP A 773 -38.53 8.88 -6.65
CA ASP A 773 -38.96 7.72 -7.45
C ASP A 773 -37.78 7.07 -8.21
N ARG A 774 -36.84 7.87 -8.69
CA ARG A 774 -35.70 7.42 -9.43
C ARG A 774 -34.70 6.65 -8.53
N GLU A 775 -34.46 7.13 -7.33
CA GLU A 775 -33.51 6.55 -6.38
C GLU A 775 -34.12 5.46 -5.47
N ALA A 776 -35.39 5.09 -5.69
CA ALA A 776 -36.10 4.12 -4.85
C ALA A 776 -35.42 2.73 -4.80
N ASP A 777 -34.86 2.28 -5.92
CA ASP A 777 -34.12 0.99 -5.98
C ASP A 777 -32.82 1.05 -5.18
N VAL A 778 -32.03 2.12 -5.33
CA VAL A 778 -30.79 2.33 -4.56
C VAL A 778 -31.11 2.42 -3.07
N ALA A 779 -32.12 3.21 -2.70
CA ALA A 779 -32.54 3.38 -1.31
C ALA A 779 -33.02 2.07 -0.67
N SER A 780 -33.68 1.20 -1.44
CA SER A 780 -34.19 -0.09 -0.96
C SER A 780 -33.08 -1.11 -0.62
N LYS A 781 -31.93 -0.96 -1.25
CA LYS A 781 -30.75 -1.83 -1.08
C LYS A 781 -29.75 -1.26 -0.09
N ASN A 782 -29.90 -0.02 0.33
CA ASN A 782 -28.98 0.64 1.24
C ASN A 782 -29.01 0.00 2.63
N GLN A 783 -27.84 -0.32 3.15
CA GLN A 783 -27.63 -0.89 4.47
C GLN A 783 -26.97 0.10 5.45
N ASN A 784 -26.50 1.24 4.96
CA ASN A 784 -25.94 2.32 5.76
C ASN A 784 -27.05 3.09 6.45
N ARG A 785 -27.28 2.78 7.70
CA ARG A 785 -28.43 3.29 8.44
C ARG A 785 -28.48 4.82 8.58
N PRO A 786 -27.39 5.53 8.93
CA PRO A 786 -27.34 6.99 8.92
C PRO A 786 -27.78 7.59 7.60
N ILE A 787 -27.25 7.13 6.47
CA ILE A 787 -27.59 7.61 5.13
C ILE A 787 -29.03 7.30 4.80
N GLY A 788 -29.48 6.07 5.11
CA GLY A 788 -30.86 5.67 4.91
C GLY A 788 -31.85 6.56 5.65
N LEU A 789 -31.57 6.95 6.91
CA LEU A 789 -32.40 7.87 7.69
C LEU A 789 -32.43 9.26 7.08
N LYS A 790 -31.28 9.83 6.70
CA LYS A 790 -31.19 11.14 6.04
C LYS A 790 -32.03 11.19 4.77
N TYR A 791 -31.86 10.19 3.90
CA TYR A 791 -32.64 10.09 2.66
C TYR A 791 -34.14 9.91 2.94
N ALA A 792 -34.52 9.05 3.89
CA ALA A 792 -35.92 8.78 4.19
C ALA A 792 -36.66 10.02 4.73
N ILE A 793 -36.01 10.87 5.53
CA ILE A 793 -36.57 12.16 5.99
C ILE A 793 -36.78 13.10 4.82
N ALA A 794 -35.78 13.28 3.94
CA ALA A 794 -35.89 14.11 2.75
C ALA A 794 -36.98 13.61 1.81
N ALA A 795 -37.06 12.30 1.56
CA ALA A 795 -38.10 11.69 0.73
C ALA A 795 -39.51 11.88 1.31
N ALA A 796 -39.67 11.79 2.64
CA ALA A 796 -40.96 12.07 3.27
C ALA A 796 -41.38 13.54 3.11
N ARG A 797 -40.44 14.49 3.22
CA ARG A 797 -40.73 15.92 2.92
C ARG A 797 -41.16 16.13 1.48
N ALA A 798 -40.53 15.44 0.50
CA ALA A 798 -40.91 15.52 -0.91
C ALA A 798 -42.33 14.95 -1.16
N LEU A 799 -42.64 13.82 -0.52
CA LEU A 799 -44.01 13.25 -0.57
C LEU A 799 -45.06 14.22 -0.01
N ALA A 800 -44.77 14.84 1.13
CA ALA A 800 -45.68 15.85 1.70
C ALA A 800 -45.85 17.06 0.78
N ALA A 801 -44.77 17.55 0.17
CA ALA A 801 -44.84 18.69 -0.77
C ALA A 801 -45.59 18.35 -2.06
N SER A 802 -45.62 17.09 -2.48
CA SER A 802 -46.40 16.58 -3.61
C SER A 802 -47.90 16.29 -3.26
N GLY A 803 -48.33 16.59 -2.01
CA GLY A 803 -49.71 16.40 -1.56
C GLY A 803 -50.00 15.07 -0.85
N LYS A 804 -49.04 14.15 -0.73
CA LYS A 804 -49.19 12.85 -0.07
C LYS A 804 -48.92 12.93 1.45
N MET A 805 -49.61 13.88 2.13
CA MET A 805 -49.29 14.21 3.53
C MET A 805 -49.49 13.06 4.50
N THR A 806 -50.53 12.24 4.35
CA THR A 806 -50.84 11.10 5.23
C THR A 806 -49.72 10.01 5.13
N GLU A 807 -49.29 9.73 3.89
CA GLU A 807 -48.21 8.78 3.63
C GLU A 807 -46.90 9.27 4.23
N ALA A 808 -46.56 10.52 3.99
CA ALA A 808 -45.37 11.17 4.52
C ALA A 808 -45.32 11.14 6.06
N LYS A 809 -46.45 11.48 6.70
CA LYS A 809 -46.57 11.45 8.17
C LYS A 809 -46.35 10.04 8.72
N SER A 810 -47.01 9.03 8.15
CA SER A 810 -46.83 7.62 8.58
C SER A 810 -45.41 7.15 8.44
N ARG A 811 -44.71 7.53 7.35
CA ARG A 811 -43.28 7.21 7.16
C ARG A 811 -42.40 7.84 8.24
N LEU A 812 -42.58 9.16 8.51
CA LEU A 812 -41.80 9.84 9.55
C LEU A 812 -42.09 9.32 10.95
N GLU A 813 -43.31 8.93 11.27
CA GLU A 813 -43.64 8.30 12.55
C GLU A 813 -42.93 6.96 12.74
N SER A 814 -42.81 6.15 11.67
CA SER A 814 -42.05 4.91 11.67
C SER A 814 -40.56 5.15 11.88
N ILE A 815 -40.01 6.14 11.13
CA ILE A 815 -38.60 6.55 11.26
C ILE A 815 -38.31 7.01 12.70
N LEU A 816 -39.14 7.88 13.27
CA LEU A 816 -38.99 8.38 14.62
C LEU A 816 -39.03 7.26 15.69
N ALA A 817 -39.85 6.25 15.49
CA ALA A 817 -39.91 5.10 16.38
C ALA A 817 -38.62 4.28 16.36
N GLU A 818 -38.05 4.13 15.20
CA GLU A 818 -36.78 3.46 14.98
C GLU A 818 -35.60 4.26 15.56
N GLU A 819 -35.50 5.56 15.25
CA GLU A 819 -34.44 6.45 15.76
C GLU A 819 -34.42 6.47 17.31
N LYS A 820 -35.59 6.37 17.97
CA LYS A 820 -35.68 6.24 19.42
C LYS A 820 -35.09 4.94 19.92
N LYS A 821 -35.28 3.84 19.17
CA LYS A 821 -34.78 2.51 19.55
C LYS A 821 -33.26 2.41 19.35
N THR A 822 -32.75 2.98 18.28
CA THR A 822 -31.35 2.87 17.85
C THR A 822 -30.44 3.93 18.46
N GLY A 823 -31.00 5.06 18.94
CA GLY A 823 -30.25 6.13 19.61
C GLY A 823 -29.77 7.25 18.71
N PHE A 824 -30.25 7.35 17.45
CA PHE A 824 -29.96 8.44 16.51
C PHE A 824 -30.66 9.75 16.94
N GLN A 825 -30.15 10.37 17.99
CA GLN A 825 -30.82 11.53 18.62
C GLN A 825 -30.86 12.76 17.70
N ALA A 826 -29.81 13.01 16.94
CA ALA A 826 -29.79 14.15 16.01
C ALA A 826 -30.91 14.03 14.97
N TYR A 827 -31.07 12.85 14.37
CA TYR A 827 -32.15 12.58 13.42
C TYR A 827 -33.55 12.64 14.04
N GLN A 828 -33.72 12.22 15.33
CA GLN A 828 -35.00 12.39 16.02
C GLN A 828 -35.49 13.83 16.03
N PHE A 829 -34.59 14.79 16.22
CA PHE A 829 -34.94 16.21 16.17
C PHE A 829 -35.30 16.66 14.76
N GLU A 830 -34.62 16.19 13.73
CA GLU A 830 -34.92 16.48 12.33
C GLU A 830 -36.29 15.89 11.92
N THR A 831 -36.52 14.62 12.28
CA THR A 831 -37.82 13.95 11.99
C THR A 831 -38.99 14.63 12.68
N ARG A 832 -38.82 15.08 13.94
CA ARG A 832 -39.84 15.84 14.67
C ARG A 832 -40.10 17.19 14.03
N LEU A 833 -39.05 17.87 13.53
CA LEU A 833 -39.22 19.13 12.78
C LEU A 833 -40.01 18.87 11.47
N ALA A 834 -39.64 17.84 10.71
CA ALA A 834 -40.35 17.47 9.48
C ALA A 834 -41.80 17.10 9.72
N LEU A 835 -42.11 16.38 10.82
CA LEU A 835 -43.51 16.12 11.21
C LEU A 835 -44.28 17.41 11.51
N ALA A 836 -43.68 18.35 12.22
CA ALA A 836 -44.30 19.65 12.49
C ALA A 836 -44.53 20.46 11.22
N GLU A 837 -43.60 20.41 10.26
CA GLU A 837 -43.75 21.03 8.93
C GLU A 837 -45.01 20.49 8.18
N ILE A 838 -45.17 19.16 8.19
CA ILE A 838 -46.31 18.49 7.56
C ILE A 838 -47.62 18.90 8.23
N GLU A 839 -47.67 18.91 9.55
CA GLU A 839 -48.92 19.29 10.29
C GLU A 839 -49.28 20.78 10.07
N VAL A 840 -48.27 21.66 10.00
CA VAL A 840 -48.55 23.07 9.66
C VAL A 840 -49.13 23.21 8.25
N ARG A 841 -48.57 22.50 7.26
CA ARG A 841 -49.07 22.45 5.89
C ARG A 841 -50.47 21.84 5.78
N ALA A 842 -50.79 20.86 6.62
CA ALA A 842 -52.09 20.24 6.71
C ALA A 842 -53.19 21.16 7.37
N GLY A 843 -52.80 22.33 7.87
CA GLY A 843 -53.71 23.27 8.51
C GLY A 843 -53.84 23.05 10.03
N HIS A 844 -53.11 22.14 10.63
CA HIS A 844 -53.15 21.85 12.06
C HIS A 844 -52.15 22.69 12.87
N ALA A 845 -51.84 23.90 12.44
CA ALA A 845 -50.83 24.77 12.96
C ALA A 845 -50.94 25.03 14.48
N ASP A 846 -52.16 25.15 15.02
CA ASP A 846 -52.37 25.37 16.45
C ASP A 846 -52.01 24.15 17.30
N ALA A 847 -52.23 22.94 16.75
CA ALA A 847 -51.90 21.68 17.46
C ALA A 847 -50.41 21.47 17.63
N VAL A 848 -49.56 21.93 16.72
CA VAL A 848 -48.12 21.74 16.75
C VAL A 848 -47.35 22.86 17.42
N ARG A 849 -48.00 23.97 17.78
CA ARG A 849 -47.35 25.12 18.43
C ARG A 849 -46.61 24.75 19.72
N ALA A 850 -47.23 23.94 20.58
CA ALA A 850 -46.63 23.48 21.83
C ALA A 850 -45.43 22.52 21.56
N GLU A 851 -45.56 21.69 20.54
CA GLU A 851 -44.48 20.78 20.13
C GLU A 851 -43.27 21.55 19.57
N LEU A 852 -43.50 22.59 18.75
CA LEU A 852 -42.41 23.45 18.23
C LEU A 852 -41.64 24.17 19.35
N VAL A 853 -42.37 24.68 20.37
CA VAL A 853 -41.75 25.29 21.56
C VAL A 853 -40.92 24.27 22.33
N SER A 854 -41.47 23.06 22.54
CA SER A 854 -40.78 21.95 23.18
C SER A 854 -39.55 21.51 22.42
N LEU A 855 -39.68 21.35 21.09
CA LEU A 855 -38.62 20.96 20.17
C LEU A 855 -37.49 21.99 20.21
N ALA A 856 -37.81 23.28 20.05
CA ALA A 856 -36.80 24.35 20.10
C ALA A 856 -36.02 24.33 21.41
N ARG A 857 -36.71 24.20 22.57
CA ARG A 857 -36.06 24.16 23.89
C ARG A 857 -35.17 22.94 24.05
N GLN A 858 -35.64 21.75 23.66
CA GLN A 858 -34.89 20.48 23.75
C GLN A 858 -33.67 20.51 22.81
N ALA A 859 -33.84 20.95 21.57
CA ALA A 859 -32.75 21.08 20.61
C ALA A 859 -31.67 22.05 21.14
N GLN A 860 -32.09 23.22 21.68
CA GLN A 860 -31.15 24.17 22.28
C GLN A 860 -30.36 23.56 23.45
N SER A 861 -31.02 22.78 24.31
CA SER A 861 -30.35 22.12 25.45
C SER A 861 -29.33 21.04 25.03
N ARG A 862 -29.46 20.53 23.82
CA ARG A 862 -28.53 19.53 23.21
C ARG A 862 -27.48 20.18 22.30
N GLY A 863 -27.48 21.49 22.15
CA GLY A 863 -26.56 22.19 21.23
C GLY A 863 -27.01 22.23 19.77
N LEU A 864 -28.14 21.62 19.41
CA LEU A 864 -28.70 21.61 18.06
C LEU A 864 -29.32 22.99 17.69
N GLY A 865 -28.46 24.00 17.63
CA GLY A 865 -28.85 25.41 17.44
C GLY A 865 -29.57 25.65 16.11
N LEU A 866 -29.21 24.96 15.03
CA LEU A 866 -29.86 25.06 13.73
C LEU A 866 -31.35 24.62 13.81
N ILE A 867 -31.58 23.44 14.38
CA ILE A 867 -32.97 22.93 14.54
C ILE A 867 -33.77 23.80 15.51
N ALA A 868 -33.15 24.25 16.60
CA ALA A 868 -33.79 25.16 17.55
C ALA A 868 -34.26 26.48 16.86
N ARG A 869 -33.42 27.06 16.01
CA ARG A 869 -33.74 28.24 15.21
C ARG A 869 -34.90 27.97 14.23
N LYS A 870 -34.80 26.86 13.44
CA LYS A 870 -35.87 26.48 12.47
C LYS A 870 -37.23 26.30 13.15
N ALA A 871 -37.27 25.57 14.29
CA ALA A 871 -38.49 25.34 15.05
C ALA A 871 -39.10 26.67 15.61
N ALA A 872 -38.26 27.56 16.12
CA ALA A 872 -38.69 28.87 16.61
C ALA A 872 -39.19 29.81 15.50
N GLU A 873 -38.57 29.76 14.32
CA GLU A 873 -39.01 30.51 13.14
C GLU A 873 -40.36 30.01 12.63
N MET A 874 -40.54 28.69 12.56
CA MET A 874 -41.81 28.08 12.17
C MET A 874 -42.89 28.44 13.14
N GLN A 875 -42.67 28.39 14.44
CA GLN A 875 -43.62 28.80 15.49
C GLN A 875 -44.05 30.25 15.33
N ARG A 876 -43.12 31.16 15.01
CA ARG A 876 -43.43 32.61 14.80
C ARG A 876 -44.31 32.88 13.58
N ARG A 877 -44.22 32.04 12.54
CA ARG A 877 -45.02 32.14 11.31
C ARG A 877 -46.48 31.64 11.49
N ILE A 878 -46.79 30.90 12.55
CA ILE A 878 -48.13 30.45 12.90
C ILE A 878 -48.92 31.62 13.48
N PRO A 879 -50.03 32.11 12.85
CA PRO A 879 -50.83 33.19 13.39
C PRO A 879 -51.39 32.85 14.75
N VAL A 880 -51.33 33.80 15.70
CA VAL A 880 -52.07 33.64 16.97
C VAL A 880 -53.53 33.92 16.68
N LYS A 881 -54.41 32.89 16.83
CA LYS A 881 -55.88 33.17 16.84
C LYS A 881 -56.15 33.99 18.08
N THR A 882 -56.44 35.26 17.91
CA THR A 882 -56.99 36.16 18.92
C THR A 882 -58.39 35.79 19.28
#